data_3a6d80ae2ca514bfd749499e3d984e86
#
_entry.id   3a6d80ae2ca514bfd749499e3d984e86
#
_cell.length_a   1.000
_cell.length_b   1.000
_cell.length_c   1.000
_cell.angle_alpha   90.00
_cell.angle_beta   90.00
_cell.angle_gamma   90.00
#
_symmetry.space_group_name_H-M   'P 1'
#
loop_
_entity.id
_entity.type
_entity.pdbx_description
1 polymer ?
#
loop_
_entity_poly.entity_id
_entity_poly.type
_entity_poly.pdbx_seq_one_letter_code
_entity_poly.pdbx_strand_id
1 'polypeptide(L)'
;MVGYVQSRGRARNKTSSFIIMVPEGNDEAVARYKAFLNTEPELRKVYETRQRKARTIVDAEDGEDAEDPEDMARRERYIVPSTGAILTYHTSINLLNYLCSLIPHDHYTPAPTPKYSGDFISTLELPHSLPLPVEHLRYTGPEKLSKKEAKRAVAFNAVKALHALDVFDDFLLPTSTSKGTVTEDADGRALDDVRSVKETMEVSVRDPWVIGLTLWLHVIFVNGERRGGLITGTILPPCTFEWERTNVCIQGSYMVIFDSEDGHIQRNSLRDYSKLCVWYCITGRPFELPVSCYMVPVKEDNQPDWTAINDLVSHSHGSFDWTGIGEKDYGHLLVMNVNEFGRSLIMRNIRTDLSPQSTPPPGSRESTCSTYYEWWVRKWTRKKRAAEVPEDGPLIEVSVMQRQALGHYQRPGYAPIDLKGWEKAREHHFLVPQRACRWVNLPEAMYSLYHLLPRILQRVTDTYRARQARLELSLPPIEDDRLIEAMKLPTTDAGFNNQRLETLGDAVLKLAVTVHVHNKYPFRHEGQLSVLRQSSISNRTLLARAKEIELERFLTSETQSLHIWRYMLPNDHDQYVPRPTRYTLRHFPRRSLQDCMEATLGAAFLSGGILLSLRTGDALGLSFGGQQPWSVRYSRPPLPTPVPSLLQDLQSNIGYEFHRGELLVEAMTHPSFCSSDNPSYQRLEFMGDGKRARIFPNVLLDLLIL
;
A
#
# COMPACT_ATOMS: atom_id res chain seq x y z
N MET A 1 -33.16 4.14 -24.60
CA MET A 1 -31.75 4.09 -25.03
C MET A 1 -30.78 3.81 -23.88
N VAL A 2 -30.81 4.53 -22.75
CA VAL A 2 -29.90 4.33 -21.62
C VAL A 2 -29.92 2.88 -21.10
N GLY A 3 -31.10 2.31 -20.85
CA GLY A 3 -31.24 0.94 -20.40
C GLY A 3 -30.69 -0.12 -21.38
N TYR A 4 -30.86 0.13 -22.70
CA TYR A 4 -30.28 -0.74 -23.73
C TYR A 4 -28.75 -0.72 -23.71
N VAL A 5 -28.12 0.45 -23.66
CA VAL A 5 -26.66 0.60 -23.61
C VAL A 5 -26.08 -0.01 -22.33
N GLN A 6 -26.74 0.20 -21.19
CA GLN A 6 -26.33 -0.38 -19.92
C GLN A 6 -26.43 -1.90 -19.90
N SER A 7 -27.54 -2.46 -20.41
CA SER A 7 -27.74 -3.91 -20.46
C SER A 7 -26.74 -4.59 -21.39
N ARG A 8 -26.47 -4.00 -22.57
CA ARG A 8 -25.46 -4.52 -23.50
C ARG A 8 -24.04 -4.37 -22.96
N GLY A 9 -23.73 -3.29 -22.26
CA GLY A 9 -22.42 -3.07 -21.62
C GLY A 9 -22.08 -4.10 -20.54
N ARG A 10 -23.06 -4.89 -20.07
CA ARG A 10 -22.84 -5.99 -19.11
C ARG A 10 -22.35 -7.28 -19.79
N ALA A 11 -22.57 -7.47 -21.09
CA ALA A 11 -22.04 -8.60 -21.88
C ALA A 11 -20.60 -8.31 -22.31
N ARG A 12 -19.62 -8.48 -21.40
CA ARG A 12 -18.22 -8.06 -21.61
C ARG A 12 -17.30 -9.12 -22.21
N ASN A 13 -17.73 -10.37 -22.25
CA ASN A 13 -16.91 -11.44 -22.84
C ASN A 13 -17.12 -11.48 -24.35
N LYS A 14 -16.06 -11.78 -25.13
CA LYS A 14 -16.12 -11.91 -26.60
C LYS A 14 -17.11 -12.98 -27.09
N THR A 15 -17.40 -13.95 -26.22
CA THR A 15 -18.36 -15.04 -26.48
C THR A 15 -19.74 -14.78 -25.91
N SER A 16 -19.97 -13.66 -25.21
CA SER A 16 -21.27 -13.34 -24.64
C SER A 16 -22.24 -12.89 -25.71
N SER A 17 -23.46 -13.43 -25.72
CA SER A 17 -24.57 -12.96 -26.52
C SER A 17 -25.52 -12.08 -25.68
N PHE A 18 -26.04 -11.05 -26.30
CA PHE A 18 -27.07 -10.20 -25.73
C PHE A 18 -28.37 -10.44 -26.48
N ILE A 19 -29.34 -11.01 -25.79
CA ILE A 19 -30.62 -11.39 -26.37
C ILE A 19 -31.69 -10.41 -25.86
N ILE A 20 -32.43 -9.84 -26.77
CA ILE A 20 -33.63 -9.00 -26.48
C ILE A 20 -34.85 -9.83 -26.86
N MET A 21 -35.70 -10.10 -25.91
CA MET A 21 -37.01 -10.69 -26.14
C MET A 21 -38.02 -9.60 -26.42
N VAL A 22 -38.71 -9.69 -27.58
CA VAL A 22 -39.76 -8.79 -27.98
C VAL A 22 -41.05 -9.63 -28.14
N PRO A 23 -42.18 -9.22 -27.59
CA PRO A 23 -43.43 -9.93 -27.81
C PRO A 23 -43.75 -10.09 -29.31
N GLU A 24 -44.23 -11.25 -29.69
CA GLU A 24 -44.62 -11.55 -31.07
C GLU A 24 -45.75 -10.58 -31.55
N GLY A 25 -45.60 -10.02 -32.72
CA GLY A 25 -46.56 -9.05 -33.24
C GLY A 25 -46.42 -7.61 -32.73
N ASN A 26 -45.39 -7.28 -31.93
CA ASN A 26 -45.15 -5.92 -31.47
C ASN A 26 -44.16 -5.16 -32.38
N ASP A 27 -44.68 -4.69 -33.53
CA ASP A 27 -43.87 -3.99 -34.55
C ASP A 27 -43.25 -2.68 -34.03
N GLU A 28 -43.89 -2.03 -33.06
CA GLU A 28 -43.37 -0.80 -32.44
C GLU A 28 -42.10 -1.10 -31.64
N ALA A 29 -42.07 -2.19 -30.86
CA ALA A 29 -40.89 -2.61 -30.12
C ALA A 29 -39.73 -3.02 -31.03
N VAL A 30 -40.04 -3.68 -32.16
CA VAL A 30 -39.05 -4.03 -33.20
C VAL A 30 -38.48 -2.78 -33.86
N ALA A 31 -39.33 -1.81 -34.20
CA ALA A 31 -38.91 -0.54 -34.81
C ALA A 31 -38.03 0.26 -33.82
N ARG A 32 -38.39 0.29 -32.53
CA ARG A 32 -37.62 0.94 -31.48
C ARG A 32 -36.24 0.27 -31.26
N TYR A 33 -36.16 -1.04 -31.36
CA TYR A 33 -34.89 -1.77 -31.31
C TYR A 33 -34.00 -1.47 -32.54
N LYS A 34 -34.56 -1.46 -33.73
CA LYS A 34 -33.83 -1.09 -34.96
C LYS A 34 -33.28 0.35 -34.88
N ALA A 35 -34.05 1.28 -34.34
CA ALA A 35 -33.59 2.64 -34.10
C ALA A 35 -32.40 2.70 -33.14
N PHE A 36 -32.38 1.87 -32.09
CA PHE A 36 -31.25 1.77 -31.18
C PHE A 36 -29.99 1.23 -31.86
N LEU A 37 -30.11 0.20 -32.68
CA LEU A 37 -28.99 -0.36 -33.46
C LEU A 37 -28.38 0.68 -34.40
N ASN A 38 -29.19 1.47 -35.05
CA ASN A 38 -28.74 2.51 -36.00
C ASN A 38 -28.05 3.69 -35.29
N THR A 39 -28.43 4.00 -34.05
CA THR A 39 -27.86 5.11 -33.28
C THR A 39 -26.57 4.72 -32.53
N GLU A 40 -26.31 3.44 -32.35
CA GLU A 40 -25.12 2.98 -31.62
C GLU A 40 -23.78 3.41 -32.25
N PRO A 41 -23.57 3.31 -33.57
CA PRO A 41 -22.33 3.77 -34.21
C PRO A 41 -22.09 5.28 -34.04
N GLU A 42 -23.16 6.09 -34.03
CA GLU A 42 -23.06 7.53 -33.80
C GLU A 42 -22.66 7.83 -32.34
N LEU A 43 -23.27 7.13 -31.39
CA LEU A 43 -22.88 7.25 -29.97
C LEU A 43 -21.42 6.85 -29.72
N ARG A 44 -20.93 5.81 -30.39
CA ARG A 44 -19.50 5.44 -30.32
C ARG A 44 -18.61 6.56 -30.86
N LYS A 45 -18.92 7.13 -32.00
CA LYS A 45 -18.17 8.26 -32.56
C LYS A 45 -18.14 9.46 -31.61
N VAL A 46 -19.30 9.81 -31.04
CA VAL A 46 -19.38 10.90 -30.05
C VAL A 46 -18.55 10.59 -28.79
N TYR A 47 -18.59 9.35 -28.31
CA TYR A 47 -17.82 8.94 -27.14
C TYR A 47 -16.32 8.96 -27.42
N GLU A 48 -15.88 8.42 -28.56
CA GLU A 48 -14.47 8.43 -28.96
C GLU A 48 -13.96 9.86 -29.20
N THR A 49 -14.78 10.71 -29.78
CA THR A 49 -14.47 12.15 -30.00
C THR A 49 -14.37 12.89 -28.66
N ARG A 50 -15.28 12.60 -27.72
CA ARG A 50 -15.20 13.16 -26.35
C ARG A 50 -14.01 12.63 -25.55
N GLN A 51 -13.69 11.35 -25.66
CA GLN A 51 -12.47 10.80 -25.01
C GLN A 51 -11.19 11.39 -25.62
N ARG A 52 -11.14 11.57 -26.95
CA ARG A 52 -10.01 12.26 -27.58
C ARG A 52 -9.91 13.72 -27.14
N LYS A 53 -11.03 14.44 -27.07
CA LYS A 53 -11.06 15.82 -26.54
C LYS A 53 -10.72 15.85 -25.05
N ALA A 54 -11.21 14.91 -24.25
CA ALA A 54 -10.86 14.82 -22.83
C ALA A 54 -9.37 14.48 -22.63
N ARG A 55 -8.82 13.57 -23.44
CA ARG A 55 -7.35 13.30 -23.42
C ARG A 55 -6.55 14.51 -23.89
N THR A 56 -6.99 15.20 -24.93
CA THR A 56 -6.33 16.42 -25.40
C THR A 56 -6.44 17.57 -24.38
N ILE A 57 -7.52 17.63 -23.62
CA ILE A 57 -7.70 18.61 -22.54
C ILE A 57 -6.87 18.21 -21.30
N VAL A 58 -6.78 16.93 -20.97
CA VAL A 58 -5.90 16.42 -19.87
C VAL A 58 -4.44 16.61 -20.26
N ASP A 59 -4.05 16.28 -21.50
CA ASP A 59 -2.68 16.51 -22.01
C ASP A 59 -2.34 18.01 -22.15
N ALA A 60 -3.34 18.89 -22.30
CA ALA A 60 -3.15 20.33 -22.31
C ALA A 60 -3.24 20.98 -20.91
N GLU A 61 -3.88 20.31 -19.92
CA GLU A 61 -3.89 20.75 -18.53
C GLU A 61 -2.67 20.23 -17.75
N ASP A 62 -2.07 19.11 -18.15
CA ASP A 62 -0.82 18.55 -17.62
C ASP A 62 0.45 19.02 -18.36
N GLY A 63 0.32 19.92 -19.34
CA GLY A 63 1.45 20.72 -19.78
C GLY A 63 1.94 21.52 -18.56
N GLU A 64 2.99 21.04 -17.94
CA GLU A 64 3.80 21.78 -16.98
C GLU A 64 4.26 23.08 -17.64
N ASP A 65 3.41 24.08 -17.66
CA ASP A 65 3.90 25.44 -17.60
C ASP A 65 4.61 25.53 -16.27
N ALA A 66 5.92 25.46 -16.31
CA ALA A 66 6.79 25.70 -15.17
C ALA A 66 6.40 27.10 -14.65
N GLU A 67 5.48 27.15 -13.71
CA GLU A 67 5.05 28.39 -13.09
C GLU A 67 6.30 28.99 -12.46
N ASP A 68 6.62 30.21 -12.84
CA ASP A 68 7.81 30.92 -12.34
C ASP A 68 7.80 30.89 -10.82
N PRO A 69 8.82 30.35 -10.14
CA PRO A 69 8.89 30.29 -8.68
C PRO A 69 8.73 31.66 -8.02
N GLU A 70 9.06 32.76 -8.71
CA GLU A 70 8.86 34.12 -8.22
C GLU A 70 7.38 34.54 -8.22
N ASP A 71 6.61 34.11 -9.21
CA ASP A 71 5.15 34.35 -9.25
C ASP A 71 4.40 33.53 -8.17
N MET A 72 4.87 32.30 -7.90
CA MET A 72 4.31 31.51 -6.79
C MET A 72 4.60 32.14 -5.41
N ALA A 73 5.73 32.81 -5.25
CA ALA A 73 6.09 33.47 -3.99
C ALA A 73 5.27 34.74 -3.74
N ARG A 74 4.78 35.40 -4.78
CA ARG A 74 3.98 36.65 -4.70
C ARG A 74 2.49 36.40 -4.48
N ARG A 75 1.99 35.18 -4.64
CA ARG A 75 0.56 34.85 -4.45
C ARG A 75 0.16 34.91 -2.98
N GLU A 76 -1.04 35.38 -2.73
CA GLU A 76 -1.64 35.42 -1.39
C GLU A 76 -1.69 34.01 -0.78
N ARG A 77 -1.24 33.89 0.46
CA ARG A 77 -1.33 32.70 1.28
C ARG A 77 -2.17 33.00 2.50
N TYR A 78 -3.06 32.11 2.85
CA TYR A 78 -3.79 32.20 4.11
C TYR A 78 -3.20 31.18 5.07
N ILE A 79 -2.73 31.67 6.23
CA ILE A 79 -2.14 30.85 7.28
C ILE A 79 -3.09 30.86 8.45
N VAL A 80 -3.53 29.69 8.89
CA VAL A 80 -4.38 29.55 10.09
C VAL A 80 -3.54 29.82 11.33
N PRO A 81 -3.89 30.80 12.17
CA PRO A 81 -3.04 31.24 13.28
C PRO A 81 -2.80 30.18 14.36
N SER A 82 -3.76 29.29 14.60
CA SER A 82 -3.73 28.28 15.66
C SER A 82 -2.82 27.08 15.32
N THR A 83 -2.83 26.64 14.04
CA THR A 83 -2.17 25.39 13.60
C THR A 83 -1.01 25.63 12.65
N GLY A 84 -0.93 26.81 12.02
CA GLY A 84 0.01 27.09 10.96
C GLY A 84 -0.34 26.42 9.62
N ALA A 85 -1.54 25.86 9.45
CA ALA A 85 -2.00 25.28 8.20
C ALA A 85 -2.05 26.35 7.10
N ILE A 86 -1.57 26.02 5.89
CA ILE A 86 -1.42 26.97 4.79
C ILE A 86 -2.38 26.64 3.66
N LEU A 87 -3.28 27.59 3.35
CA LEU A 87 -4.10 27.58 2.16
C LEU A 87 -3.39 28.30 1.02
N THR A 88 -3.35 27.71 -0.14
CA THR A 88 -2.80 28.29 -1.36
C THR A 88 -3.84 28.27 -2.48
N TYR A 89 -3.64 29.05 -3.54
CA TYR A 89 -4.46 29.01 -4.75
C TYR A 89 -4.52 27.61 -5.37
N HIS A 90 -3.46 26.83 -5.25
CA HIS A 90 -3.38 25.49 -5.81
C HIS A 90 -4.21 24.47 -5.01
N THR A 91 -4.19 24.55 -3.67
CA THR A 91 -4.88 23.59 -2.80
C THR A 91 -6.37 23.85 -2.65
N SER A 92 -6.83 25.10 -2.93
CA SER A 92 -8.19 25.54 -2.67
C SER A 92 -9.24 24.76 -3.47
N ILE A 93 -8.99 24.48 -4.74
CA ILE A 93 -9.92 23.72 -5.60
C ILE A 93 -10.08 22.29 -5.09
N ASN A 94 -8.97 21.66 -4.68
CA ASN A 94 -8.99 20.30 -4.16
C ASN A 94 -9.77 20.20 -2.85
N LEU A 95 -9.66 21.20 -1.97
CA LEU A 95 -10.42 21.25 -0.72
C LEU A 95 -11.93 21.39 -0.97
N LEU A 96 -12.36 22.21 -1.95
CA LEU A 96 -13.76 22.32 -2.31
C LEU A 96 -14.29 21.05 -3.00
N ASN A 97 -13.51 20.44 -3.86
CA ASN A 97 -13.87 19.14 -4.45
C ASN A 97 -14.01 18.07 -3.37
N TYR A 98 -13.10 18.05 -2.40
CA TYR A 98 -13.17 17.14 -1.26
C TYR A 98 -14.42 17.40 -0.41
N LEU A 99 -14.74 18.67 -0.08
CA LEU A 99 -15.96 19.03 0.62
C LEU A 99 -17.21 18.53 -0.10
N CYS A 100 -17.28 18.74 -1.43
CA CYS A 100 -18.41 18.28 -2.23
C CYS A 100 -18.49 16.75 -2.34
N SER A 101 -17.35 16.05 -2.32
CA SER A 101 -17.32 14.58 -2.34
C SER A 101 -17.88 13.94 -1.07
N LEU A 102 -17.99 14.69 0.01
CA LEU A 102 -18.60 14.24 1.27
C LEU A 102 -20.13 14.29 1.24
N ILE A 103 -20.74 14.89 0.18
CA ILE A 103 -22.19 14.93 0.02
C ILE A 103 -22.66 13.53 -0.34
N PRO A 104 -23.60 12.92 0.40
CA PRO A 104 -24.16 11.63 0.05
C PRO A 104 -24.82 11.69 -1.33
N HIS A 105 -24.50 10.76 -2.20
CA HIS A 105 -25.12 10.62 -3.51
C HIS A 105 -25.29 9.14 -3.84
N ASP A 106 -26.32 8.82 -4.58
CA ASP A 106 -26.59 7.46 -5.00
C ASP A 106 -25.70 7.04 -6.19
N HIS A 107 -25.73 5.75 -6.49
CA HIS A 107 -24.92 5.17 -7.56
C HIS A 107 -25.30 5.65 -8.98
N TYR A 108 -26.45 6.27 -9.14
CA TYR A 108 -27.04 6.72 -10.42
C TYR A 108 -26.93 8.21 -10.62
N THR A 109 -26.71 8.98 -9.56
CA THR A 109 -26.59 10.43 -9.59
C THR A 109 -25.12 10.81 -9.76
N PRO A 110 -24.75 11.74 -10.65
CA PRO A 110 -23.40 12.25 -10.73
C PRO A 110 -22.97 12.85 -9.39
N ALA A 111 -21.73 12.56 -8.95
CA ALA A 111 -21.21 13.15 -7.75
C ALA A 111 -21.31 14.67 -7.78
N PRO A 112 -21.83 15.30 -6.72
CA PRO A 112 -21.92 16.76 -6.65
C PRO A 112 -20.53 17.38 -6.74
N THR A 113 -20.36 18.36 -7.60
CA THR A 113 -19.09 19.07 -7.80
C THR A 113 -19.31 20.58 -7.79
N PRO A 114 -18.33 21.37 -7.34
CA PRO A 114 -18.40 22.82 -7.42
C PRO A 114 -18.46 23.27 -8.90
N LYS A 115 -19.36 24.18 -9.23
CA LYS A 115 -19.52 24.72 -10.59
C LYS A 115 -18.80 26.06 -10.68
N TYR A 116 -18.03 26.23 -11.75
CA TYR A 116 -17.30 27.47 -12.02
C TYR A 116 -17.77 28.06 -13.34
N SER A 117 -18.05 29.37 -13.35
CA SER A 117 -18.45 30.12 -14.53
C SER A 117 -17.67 31.44 -14.63
N GLY A 118 -17.57 32.00 -15.84
CA GLY A 118 -16.78 33.20 -16.13
C GLY A 118 -15.34 32.91 -16.54
N ASP A 119 -14.72 33.92 -17.19
CA ASP A 119 -13.36 33.77 -17.72
C ASP A 119 -12.30 34.51 -16.89
N PHE A 120 -12.32 35.81 -16.83
CA PHE A 120 -11.37 36.62 -16.04
C PHE A 120 -11.89 36.95 -14.65
N ILE A 121 -13.20 36.98 -14.47
CA ILE A 121 -13.88 37.00 -13.18
C ILE A 121 -14.65 35.71 -13.07
N SER A 122 -14.24 34.84 -12.15
CA SER A 122 -14.88 33.54 -11.96
C SER A 122 -15.90 33.59 -10.82
N THR A 123 -17.07 33.00 -11.08
CA THR A 123 -18.10 32.74 -10.07
C THR A 123 -18.12 31.27 -9.75
N LEU A 124 -18.09 30.94 -8.47
CA LEU A 124 -18.20 29.61 -7.91
C LEU A 124 -19.60 29.40 -7.37
N GLU A 125 -20.26 28.31 -7.73
CA GLU A 125 -21.50 27.84 -7.16
C GLU A 125 -21.27 26.48 -6.50
N LEU A 126 -21.53 26.40 -5.20
CA LEU A 126 -21.47 25.16 -4.42
C LEU A 126 -22.83 24.42 -4.52
N PRO A 127 -22.84 23.09 -4.40
CA PRO A 127 -24.09 22.32 -4.41
C PRO A 127 -25.05 22.76 -3.32
N HIS A 128 -26.32 22.90 -3.66
CA HIS A 128 -27.39 23.27 -2.72
C HIS A 128 -27.64 22.24 -1.62
N SER A 129 -27.14 21.03 -1.80
CA SER A 129 -27.19 19.96 -0.78
C SER A 129 -26.20 20.15 0.37
N LEU A 130 -25.29 21.11 0.29
CA LEU A 130 -24.46 21.48 1.45
C LEU A 130 -25.29 22.20 2.49
N PRO A 131 -25.14 21.91 3.78
CA PRO A 131 -25.87 22.56 4.88
C PRO A 131 -25.32 23.97 5.15
N LEU A 132 -25.36 24.84 4.14
CA LEU A 132 -24.87 26.19 4.17
C LEU A 132 -26.02 27.19 3.95
N PRO A 133 -25.99 28.39 4.56
CA PRO A 133 -26.88 29.49 4.19
C PRO A 133 -26.75 29.81 2.70
N VAL A 134 -27.87 30.18 2.05
CA VAL A 134 -27.92 30.43 0.59
C VAL A 134 -26.89 31.48 0.14
N GLU A 135 -26.59 32.46 0.98
CA GLU A 135 -25.59 33.52 0.76
C GLU A 135 -24.14 32.96 0.65
N HIS A 136 -23.88 31.79 1.23
CA HIS A 136 -22.58 31.12 1.22
C HIS A 136 -22.51 29.97 0.21
N LEU A 137 -23.49 29.81 -0.65
CA LEU A 137 -23.45 28.85 -1.76
C LEU A 137 -22.86 29.46 -3.05
N ARG A 138 -22.72 30.80 -3.12
CA ARG A 138 -22.20 31.48 -4.29
C ARG A 138 -21.13 32.49 -3.93
N TYR A 139 -19.99 32.41 -4.62
CA TYR A 139 -18.84 33.30 -4.46
C TYR A 139 -18.42 33.88 -5.78
N THR A 140 -18.06 35.16 -5.82
CA THR A 140 -17.48 35.83 -6.97
C THR A 140 -16.05 36.22 -6.65
N GLY A 141 -15.13 35.84 -7.51
CA GLY A 141 -13.69 36.08 -7.33
C GLY A 141 -13.25 37.44 -7.88
N PRO A 142 -12.01 37.84 -7.58
CA PRO A 142 -11.40 39.02 -8.17
C PRO A 142 -11.08 38.78 -9.65
N GLU A 143 -10.95 39.89 -10.39
CA GLU A 143 -10.46 39.84 -11.76
C GLU A 143 -9.01 39.35 -11.81
N LYS A 144 -8.72 38.42 -12.72
CA LYS A 144 -7.38 37.83 -12.94
C LYS A 144 -7.03 37.78 -14.41
N LEU A 145 -5.75 37.66 -14.71
CA LEU A 145 -5.23 37.67 -16.08
C LEU A 145 -5.53 36.40 -16.87
N SER A 146 -5.88 35.30 -16.19
CA SER A 146 -6.21 34.04 -16.82
C SER A 146 -7.42 33.38 -16.17
N LYS A 147 -8.19 32.61 -16.97
CA LYS A 147 -9.33 31.81 -16.52
C LYS A 147 -8.94 30.83 -15.40
N LYS A 148 -7.77 30.20 -15.49
CA LYS A 148 -7.25 29.24 -14.50
C LYS A 148 -6.99 29.96 -13.17
N GLU A 149 -6.40 31.13 -13.23
CA GLU A 149 -6.10 31.92 -12.04
C GLU A 149 -7.35 32.54 -11.40
N ALA A 150 -8.32 33.03 -12.21
CA ALA A 150 -9.61 33.49 -11.71
C ALA A 150 -10.38 32.37 -10.97
N LYS A 151 -10.37 31.15 -11.53
CA LYS A 151 -10.97 29.97 -10.89
C LYS A 151 -10.28 29.61 -9.57
N ARG A 152 -8.96 29.69 -9.49
CA ARG A 152 -8.20 29.43 -8.26
C ARG A 152 -8.44 30.51 -7.22
N ALA A 153 -8.51 31.77 -7.63
CA ALA A 153 -8.74 32.89 -6.72
C ALA A 153 -10.13 32.87 -6.08
N VAL A 154 -11.20 32.54 -6.84
CA VAL A 154 -12.54 32.41 -6.24
C VAL A 154 -12.61 31.22 -5.29
N ALA A 155 -11.94 30.11 -5.63
CA ALA A 155 -11.88 28.94 -4.75
C ALA A 155 -11.15 29.25 -3.44
N PHE A 156 -10.04 30.01 -3.50
CA PHE A 156 -9.28 30.46 -2.34
C PHE A 156 -10.14 31.32 -1.40
N ASN A 157 -10.85 32.31 -1.95
CA ASN A 157 -11.72 33.17 -1.18
C ASN A 157 -12.90 32.39 -0.54
N ALA A 158 -13.46 31.43 -1.28
CA ALA A 158 -14.52 30.59 -0.76
C ALA A 158 -14.05 29.70 0.40
N VAL A 159 -12.90 29.04 0.29
CA VAL A 159 -12.36 28.22 1.40
C VAL A 159 -12.05 29.09 2.62
N LYS A 160 -11.49 30.28 2.43
CA LYS A 160 -11.23 31.24 3.52
C LYS A 160 -12.52 31.67 4.23
N ALA A 161 -13.58 31.96 3.47
CA ALA A 161 -14.90 32.30 4.03
C ALA A 161 -15.54 31.10 4.74
N LEU A 162 -15.45 29.89 4.16
CA LEU A 162 -15.96 28.66 4.77
C LEU A 162 -15.21 28.26 6.04
N HIS A 163 -13.91 28.55 6.13
CA HIS A 163 -13.14 28.37 7.36
C HIS A 163 -13.63 29.35 8.47
N ALA A 164 -13.93 30.61 8.13
CA ALA A 164 -14.48 31.56 9.07
C ALA A 164 -15.89 31.17 9.57
N LEU A 165 -16.59 30.28 8.87
CA LEU A 165 -17.91 29.71 9.23
C LEU A 165 -17.78 28.33 9.92
N ASP A 166 -16.59 27.94 10.35
CA ASP A 166 -16.30 26.64 10.96
C ASP A 166 -16.68 25.41 10.07
N VAL A 167 -16.85 25.61 8.76
CA VAL A 167 -17.07 24.52 7.80
C VAL A 167 -15.77 23.73 7.56
N PHE A 168 -14.65 24.42 7.61
CA PHE A 168 -13.33 23.82 7.71
C PHE A 168 -12.76 24.07 9.10
N ASP A 169 -12.12 23.06 9.67
CA ASP A 169 -11.41 23.20 10.94
C ASP A 169 -10.07 23.94 10.76
N ASP A 170 -9.37 24.18 11.87
CA ASP A 170 -8.08 24.87 11.87
C ASP A 170 -6.95 24.11 11.10
N PHE A 171 -7.18 22.87 10.70
CA PHE A 171 -6.31 22.12 9.80
C PHE A 171 -6.78 22.20 8.34
N LEU A 172 -7.79 23.03 8.04
CA LEU A 172 -8.45 23.18 6.73
C LEU A 172 -9.12 21.88 6.24
N LEU A 173 -9.57 21.04 7.15
CA LEU A 173 -10.38 19.87 6.85
C LEU A 173 -11.85 20.17 7.14
N PRO A 174 -12.81 19.61 6.35
CA PRO A 174 -14.22 19.84 6.62
C PRO A 174 -14.62 19.37 8.02
N THR A 175 -15.23 20.27 8.81
CA THR A 175 -15.75 19.95 10.14
C THR A 175 -16.98 19.05 10.01
N SER A 176 -17.00 17.96 10.75
CA SER A 176 -18.22 17.17 10.91
C SER A 176 -19.14 17.85 11.92
N THR A 177 -20.07 18.63 11.45
CA THR A 177 -21.15 19.16 12.30
C THR A 177 -22.07 18.00 12.71
N SER A 178 -21.80 17.38 13.85
CA SER A 178 -22.83 16.60 14.53
C SER A 178 -22.69 16.70 16.04
N LYS A 179 -23.17 17.81 16.59
CA LYS A 179 -23.87 17.81 17.85
C LYS A 179 -25.36 17.70 17.47
N GLY A 180 -25.89 16.54 17.32
CA GLY A 180 -27.30 16.34 16.99
C GLY A 180 -27.58 14.85 16.82
N THR A 181 -28.46 14.33 17.68
CA THR A 181 -29.19 13.06 17.62
C THR A 181 -29.13 12.31 16.28
N VAL A 182 -28.59 11.12 16.36
CA VAL A 182 -28.59 10.13 15.29
C VAL A 182 -30.04 9.83 14.89
N THR A 183 -30.48 10.37 13.76
CA THR A 183 -31.62 9.83 13.02
C THR A 183 -31.04 8.74 12.13
N GLU A 184 -31.35 7.50 12.47
CA GLU A 184 -31.11 6.33 11.66
C GLU A 184 -31.98 6.43 10.39
N ASP A 185 -31.42 6.98 9.32
CA ASP A 185 -31.99 6.85 7.99
C ASP A 185 -31.56 5.51 7.37
N ALA A 186 -32.46 4.89 6.61
CA ALA A 186 -32.41 3.53 6.12
C ALA A 186 -31.17 3.16 5.26
N ASP A 187 -30.26 4.11 4.99
CA ASP A 187 -29.02 3.94 4.27
C ASP A 187 -27.77 4.34 5.10
N GLY A 188 -27.66 3.89 6.32
CA GLY A 188 -26.59 4.17 7.30
C GLY A 188 -25.13 4.02 6.81
N ARG A 189 -24.89 3.89 5.49
CA ARG A 189 -23.57 3.70 4.89
C ARG A 189 -22.72 4.95 4.75
N ALA A 190 -23.33 6.12 4.52
CA ALA A 190 -22.55 7.31 4.11
C ALA A 190 -21.98 8.11 5.29
N LEU A 191 -22.69 8.21 6.40
CA LEU A 191 -22.28 9.04 7.55
C LEU A 191 -21.29 8.34 8.50
N ASP A 192 -21.42 7.01 8.70
CA ASP A 192 -20.47 6.25 9.51
C ASP A 192 -19.11 6.10 8.79
N ASP A 193 -19.11 5.98 7.45
CA ASP A 193 -17.88 5.88 6.66
C ASP A 193 -16.99 7.13 6.76
N VAL A 194 -17.59 8.32 6.74
CA VAL A 194 -16.84 9.59 6.81
C VAL A 194 -16.26 9.83 8.22
N ARG A 195 -16.99 9.45 9.27
CA ARG A 195 -16.50 9.54 10.65
C ARG A 195 -15.36 8.58 10.94
N SER A 196 -15.45 7.34 10.43
CA SER A 196 -14.45 6.31 10.66
C SER A 196 -13.12 6.61 9.98
N VAL A 197 -13.11 7.35 8.88
CA VAL A 197 -11.88 7.77 8.17
C VAL A 197 -11.08 8.80 8.95
N LYS A 198 -11.73 9.65 9.75
CA LYS A 198 -11.06 10.70 10.54
C LYS A 198 -10.58 10.23 11.91
N GLU A 199 -11.18 9.18 12.46
CA GLU A 199 -10.77 8.66 13.75
C GLU A 199 -9.54 7.79 13.64
N THR A 200 -8.40 8.33 13.99
CA THR A 200 -7.18 7.55 14.19
C THR A 200 -7.21 6.89 15.57
N MET A 201 -6.65 5.69 15.64
CA MET A 201 -6.46 4.99 16.89
C MET A 201 -4.97 4.78 17.14
N GLU A 202 -4.58 4.94 18.40
CA GLU A 202 -3.26 4.55 18.86
C GLU A 202 -3.29 3.09 19.28
N VAL A 203 -2.40 2.30 18.72
CA VAL A 203 -2.36 0.85 18.95
C VAL A 203 -0.95 0.35 19.20
N SER A 204 -0.84 -0.71 19.99
CA SER A 204 0.41 -1.43 20.22
C SER A 204 0.50 -2.61 19.26
N VAL A 205 1.34 -2.47 18.22
CA VAL A 205 1.57 -3.56 17.26
C VAL A 205 2.69 -4.49 17.71
N ARG A 206 2.61 -5.75 17.27
CA ARG A 206 3.68 -6.74 17.49
C ARG A 206 4.94 -6.32 16.75
N ASP A 207 6.06 -6.40 17.43
CA ASP A 207 7.36 -6.01 16.87
C ASP A 207 8.44 -7.04 17.24
N PRO A 208 9.22 -7.56 16.28
CA PRO A 208 10.33 -8.47 16.57
C PRO A 208 11.57 -7.75 17.11
N TRP A 209 11.63 -6.42 17.04
CA TRP A 209 12.82 -5.62 17.33
C TRP A 209 12.93 -5.30 18.82
N VAL A 210 13.13 -6.34 19.61
CA VAL A 210 13.24 -6.25 21.09
C VAL A 210 14.69 -6.23 21.49
N ILE A 211 15.06 -5.35 22.41
CA ILE A 211 16.37 -5.35 23.06
C ILE A 211 16.30 -6.35 24.21
N GLY A 212 17.04 -7.46 24.11
CA GLY A 212 17.08 -8.52 25.10
C GLY A 212 18.50 -8.76 25.65
N LEU A 213 18.60 -9.48 26.75
CA LEU A 213 19.89 -9.96 27.27
C LEU A 213 20.42 -11.12 26.42
N THR A 214 19.54 -12.02 26.02
CA THR A 214 19.85 -13.10 25.08
C THR A 214 19.62 -12.60 23.65
N LEU A 215 20.61 -12.84 22.80
CA LEU A 215 20.58 -12.47 21.40
C LEU A 215 20.60 -13.71 20.52
N TRP A 216 19.97 -13.58 19.34
CA TRP A 216 19.85 -14.65 18.36
C TRP A 216 20.42 -14.20 17.02
N LEU A 217 21.39 -14.97 16.51
CA LEU A 217 21.99 -14.76 15.19
C LEU A 217 21.19 -15.53 14.15
N HIS A 218 20.73 -14.83 13.10
CA HIS A 218 20.08 -15.37 11.91
C HIS A 218 20.99 -15.16 10.73
N VAL A 219 21.28 -16.23 9.98
CA VAL A 219 22.18 -16.16 8.82
C VAL A 219 21.42 -15.64 7.61
N ILE A 220 22.03 -14.71 6.89
CA ILE A 220 21.48 -14.13 5.67
C ILE A 220 22.22 -14.69 4.45
N PHE A 221 21.45 -15.26 3.55
CA PHE A 221 21.90 -15.75 2.24
C PHE A 221 21.37 -14.81 1.16
N VAL A 222 22.23 -14.47 0.22
CA VAL A 222 21.88 -13.69 -0.97
C VAL A 222 22.26 -14.50 -2.18
N ASN A 223 21.29 -14.84 -3.01
CA ASN A 223 21.45 -15.76 -4.16
C ASN A 223 22.09 -17.11 -3.79
N GLY A 224 21.77 -17.63 -2.61
CA GLY A 224 22.31 -18.89 -2.10
C GLY A 224 23.68 -18.79 -1.42
N GLU A 225 24.36 -17.65 -1.50
CA GLU A 225 25.63 -17.42 -0.84
C GLU A 225 25.44 -16.76 0.53
N ARG A 226 26.17 -17.24 1.56
CA ARG A 226 26.20 -16.60 2.86
C ARG A 226 26.86 -15.24 2.76
N ARG A 227 26.14 -14.17 3.17
CA ARG A 227 26.65 -12.79 3.08
C ARG A 227 26.84 -12.12 4.42
N GLY A 228 26.16 -12.59 5.47
CA GLY A 228 26.26 -12.05 6.81
C GLY A 228 25.19 -12.61 7.73
N GLY A 229 24.98 -11.95 8.86
CA GLY A 229 23.98 -12.33 9.83
C GLY A 229 23.27 -11.13 10.44
N LEU A 230 22.06 -11.38 10.91
CA LEU A 230 21.24 -10.44 11.66
C LEU A 230 21.10 -10.93 13.11
N ILE A 231 21.56 -10.15 14.06
CA ILE A 231 21.46 -10.46 15.50
C ILE A 231 20.30 -9.65 16.08
N THR A 232 19.38 -10.34 16.77
CA THR A 232 18.16 -9.75 17.35
C THR A 232 17.89 -10.31 18.74
N GLY A 233 17.07 -9.61 19.53
CA GLY A 233 16.64 -10.05 20.87
C GLY A 233 15.55 -11.12 20.87
N THR A 234 15.04 -11.54 19.69
CA THR A 234 14.04 -12.60 19.56
C THR A 234 14.40 -13.55 18.43
N ILE A 235 13.87 -14.78 18.50
CA ILE A 235 13.95 -15.72 17.39
C ILE A 235 13.06 -15.19 16.27
N LEU A 236 13.64 -15.01 15.08
CA LEU A 236 12.90 -14.59 13.89
C LEU A 236 12.41 -15.81 13.10
N PRO A 237 11.24 -15.73 12.48
CA PRO A 237 10.80 -16.75 11.55
C PRO A 237 11.70 -16.76 10.30
N PRO A 238 12.04 -17.95 9.76
CA PRO A 238 12.71 -18.00 8.47
C PRO A 238 11.84 -17.36 7.42
N CYS A 239 12.43 -16.50 6.59
CA CYS A 239 11.73 -15.82 5.52
C CYS A 239 12.59 -15.67 4.28
N THR A 240 11.95 -15.65 3.13
CA THR A 240 12.59 -15.46 1.83
C THR A 240 11.84 -14.38 1.09
N PHE A 241 12.54 -13.57 0.33
CA PHE A 241 11.95 -12.61 -0.60
C PHE A 241 12.87 -12.37 -1.79
N GLU A 242 12.27 -11.92 -2.87
CA GLU A 242 12.98 -11.54 -4.08
C GLU A 242 12.96 -10.02 -4.24
N TRP A 243 14.07 -9.47 -4.69
CA TRP A 243 14.18 -8.07 -5.06
C TRP A 243 15.13 -7.90 -6.24
N GLU A 244 14.66 -7.35 -7.36
CA GLU A 244 15.44 -7.11 -8.58
C GLU A 244 16.33 -8.31 -8.99
N ARG A 245 15.77 -9.51 -9.05
CA ARG A 245 16.48 -10.76 -9.33
C ARG A 245 17.48 -11.20 -8.25
N THR A 246 17.45 -10.55 -7.09
CA THR A 246 18.23 -10.95 -5.92
C THR A 246 17.34 -11.73 -4.98
N ASN A 247 17.64 -12.98 -4.74
CA ASN A 247 16.95 -13.80 -3.75
C ASN A 247 17.64 -13.62 -2.40
N VAL A 248 16.88 -13.18 -1.39
CA VAL A 248 17.35 -13.02 -0.02
C VAL A 248 16.63 -14.02 0.87
N CYS A 249 17.37 -14.84 1.57
CA CYS A 249 16.87 -15.84 2.51
C CYS A 249 17.48 -15.61 3.90
N ILE A 250 16.63 -15.57 4.93
CA ILE A 250 17.03 -15.49 6.33
C ILE A 250 16.62 -16.79 6.99
N GLN A 251 17.57 -17.52 7.54
CA GLN A 251 17.30 -18.83 8.12
C GLN A 251 18.29 -19.17 9.24
N GLY A 252 17.87 -20.15 10.05
CA GLY A 252 18.63 -20.55 11.23
C GLY A 252 18.51 -19.54 12.35
N SER A 253 18.64 -19.99 13.57
CA SER A 253 18.67 -19.15 14.76
C SER A 253 19.67 -19.77 15.71
N TYR A 254 20.78 -19.09 15.91
CA TYR A 254 21.85 -19.52 16.79
C TYR A 254 21.85 -18.60 18.00
N MET A 255 21.79 -19.17 19.19
CA MET A 255 21.83 -18.40 20.43
C MET A 255 23.25 -17.85 20.67
N VAL A 256 23.31 -16.53 20.86
CA VAL A 256 24.53 -15.81 21.23
C VAL A 256 24.31 -15.22 22.62
N ILE A 257 25.03 -15.70 23.62
CA ILE A 257 24.87 -15.29 25.03
C ILE A 257 25.95 -14.27 25.37
N PHE A 258 25.55 -13.14 25.98
CA PHE A 258 26.42 -12.07 26.42
C PHE A 258 26.22 -11.82 27.93
N ASP A 259 26.38 -12.84 28.76
CA ASP A 259 26.13 -12.75 30.20
C ASP A 259 27.43 -12.67 31.03
N SER A 260 28.49 -12.13 30.46
CA SER A 260 29.80 -11.92 31.08
C SER A 260 30.29 -10.49 30.82
N GLU A 261 31.34 -10.07 31.56
CA GLU A 261 32.00 -8.78 31.30
C GLU A 261 32.48 -8.68 29.86
N ASP A 262 33.06 -9.75 29.31
CA ASP A 262 33.44 -9.83 27.90
C ASP A 262 32.23 -9.72 26.98
N GLY A 263 31.08 -10.24 27.37
CA GLY A 263 29.82 -10.13 26.67
C GLY A 263 29.33 -8.68 26.55
N HIS A 264 29.52 -7.87 27.58
CA HIS A 264 29.20 -6.45 27.51
C HIS A 264 30.09 -5.69 26.53
N ILE A 265 31.38 -6.02 26.48
CA ILE A 265 32.32 -5.44 25.51
C ILE A 265 31.92 -5.83 24.09
N GLN A 266 31.63 -7.11 23.86
CA GLN A 266 31.17 -7.61 22.55
C GLN A 266 29.88 -6.94 22.10
N ARG A 267 28.89 -6.75 22.97
CA ARG A 267 27.64 -6.05 22.67
C ARG A 267 27.89 -4.58 22.27
N ASN A 268 28.81 -3.92 22.98
CA ASN A 268 29.20 -2.57 22.62
C ASN A 268 29.88 -2.54 21.25
N SER A 269 30.76 -3.47 20.93
CA SER A 269 31.38 -3.63 19.63
C SER A 269 30.33 -3.86 18.52
N LEU A 270 29.32 -4.70 18.74
CA LEU A 270 28.22 -4.93 17.81
C LEU A 270 27.43 -3.65 17.53
N ARG A 271 27.11 -2.91 18.60
CA ARG A 271 26.39 -1.64 18.49
C ARG A 271 27.19 -0.62 17.70
N ASP A 272 28.45 -0.46 18.04
CA ASP A 272 29.32 0.54 17.42
C ASP A 272 29.63 0.15 15.96
N TYR A 273 29.86 -1.11 15.68
CA TYR A 273 29.95 -1.63 14.30
C TYR A 273 28.70 -1.32 13.48
N SER A 274 27.51 -1.62 14.03
CA SER A 274 26.24 -1.37 13.32
C SER A 274 26.01 0.13 13.06
N LYS A 275 26.35 1.00 14.01
CA LYS A 275 26.27 2.45 13.83
C LYS A 275 27.22 2.94 12.74
N LEU A 276 28.45 2.45 12.71
CA LEU A 276 29.42 2.80 11.68
C LEU A 276 28.98 2.33 10.30
N CYS A 277 28.46 1.10 10.19
CA CYS A 277 27.93 0.60 8.90
C CYS A 277 26.74 1.39 8.43
N VAL A 278 25.79 1.75 9.29
CA VAL A 278 24.68 2.64 8.93
C VAL A 278 25.19 4.00 8.46
N TRP A 279 26.16 4.55 9.15
CA TRP A 279 26.79 5.80 8.74
C TRP A 279 27.41 5.70 7.34
N TYR A 280 28.30 4.74 7.11
CA TYR A 280 29.04 4.63 5.86
C TYR A 280 28.18 4.18 4.67
N CYS A 281 27.25 3.27 4.91
CA CYS A 281 26.46 2.68 3.83
C CYS A 281 25.18 3.46 3.51
N ILE A 282 24.53 4.06 4.50
CA ILE A 282 23.15 4.54 4.38
C ILE A 282 23.03 6.05 4.58
N THR A 283 23.46 6.56 5.74
CA THR A 283 23.15 7.95 6.10
C THR A 283 24.16 8.96 5.60
N GLY A 284 25.42 8.55 5.44
CA GLY A 284 26.54 9.44 5.17
C GLY A 284 26.85 10.45 6.28
N ARG A 285 26.29 10.22 7.47
CA ARG A 285 26.53 11.02 8.69
C ARG A 285 26.64 10.09 9.88
N PRO A 286 27.38 10.50 10.96
CA PRO A 286 27.42 9.74 12.20
C PRO A 286 26.02 9.39 12.70
N PHE A 287 25.86 8.15 13.15
CA PHE A 287 24.57 7.63 13.62
C PHE A 287 24.68 7.37 15.14
N GLU A 288 24.05 8.25 15.93
CA GLU A 288 24.16 8.25 17.40
C GLU A 288 23.00 7.53 18.10
N LEU A 289 21.96 7.18 17.36
CA LEU A 289 20.74 6.61 17.94
C LEU A 289 20.96 5.14 18.38
N PRO A 290 20.22 4.64 19.38
CA PRO A 290 20.29 3.24 19.78
C PRO A 290 19.81 2.32 18.66
N VAL A 291 20.32 1.10 18.61
CA VAL A 291 19.94 0.06 17.66
C VAL A 291 19.33 -1.14 18.40
N SER A 292 18.29 -1.73 17.83
CA SER A 292 17.61 -2.92 18.36
C SER A 292 18.01 -4.22 17.65
N CYS A 293 18.77 -4.12 16.58
CA CYS A 293 19.32 -5.26 15.85
C CYS A 293 20.71 -4.92 15.32
N TYR A 294 21.50 -5.96 15.09
CA TYR A 294 22.88 -5.81 14.63
C TYR A 294 23.08 -6.67 13.39
N MET A 295 23.55 -6.07 12.30
CA MET A 295 23.95 -6.82 11.12
C MET A 295 25.47 -6.97 11.11
N VAL A 296 25.95 -8.20 10.98
CA VAL A 296 27.34 -8.54 11.19
C VAL A 296 27.90 -9.47 10.11
N PRO A 297 29.21 -9.44 9.84
CA PRO A 297 29.87 -10.47 9.08
C PRO A 297 29.86 -11.78 9.88
N VAL A 298 29.72 -12.91 9.17
CA VAL A 298 29.58 -14.25 9.76
C VAL A 298 30.61 -15.18 9.14
N LYS A 299 31.29 -15.93 9.96
CA LYS A 299 32.25 -16.99 9.60
C LYS A 299 31.51 -18.24 9.08
N GLU A 300 32.27 -19.20 8.56
CA GLU A 300 31.71 -20.47 8.06
C GLU A 300 31.04 -21.31 9.16
N ASP A 301 31.46 -21.16 10.39
CA ASP A 301 30.93 -21.83 11.60
C ASP A 301 29.62 -21.18 12.14
N ASN A 302 29.06 -20.22 11.42
CA ASN A 302 27.89 -19.42 11.82
C ASN A 302 28.11 -18.60 13.11
N GLN A 303 29.35 -18.19 13.38
CA GLN A 303 29.65 -17.25 14.44
C GLN A 303 29.95 -15.85 13.88
N PRO A 304 29.69 -14.77 14.64
CA PRO A 304 30.09 -13.42 14.23
C PRO A 304 31.60 -13.35 14.00
N ASP A 305 32.03 -12.68 12.96
CA ASP A 305 33.43 -12.41 12.71
C ASP A 305 33.94 -11.23 13.57
N TRP A 306 34.32 -11.55 14.80
CA TRP A 306 34.79 -10.56 15.76
C TRP A 306 36.05 -9.83 15.30
N THR A 307 36.90 -10.46 14.48
CA THR A 307 38.08 -9.81 13.92
C THR A 307 37.70 -8.66 13.02
N ALA A 308 36.81 -8.93 12.07
CA ALA A 308 36.32 -7.90 11.14
C ALA A 308 35.51 -6.80 11.86
N ILE A 309 34.73 -7.19 12.89
CA ILE A 309 33.95 -6.23 13.70
C ILE A 309 34.87 -5.29 14.44
N ASN A 310 35.82 -5.81 15.17
CA ASN A 310 36.74 -5.00 16.01
C ASN A 310 37.71 -4.16 15.17
N ASP A 311 38.14 -4.67 14.01
CA ASP A 311 38.96 -3.90 13.07
C ASP A 311 38.25 -2.63 12.58
N LEU A 312 36.98 -2.74 12.15
CA LEU A 312 36.20 -1.57 11.75
C LEU A 312 35.97 -0.59 12.92
N VAL A 313 35.67 -1.13 14.12
CA VAL A 313 35.40 -0.29 15.30
C VAL A 313 36.69 0.44 15.75
N SER A 314 37.84 -0.19 15.68
CA SER A 314 39.14 0.43 16.03
C SER A 314 39.53 1.55 15.05
N HIS A 315 39.13 1.42 13.78
CA HIS A 315 39.33 2.42 12.70
C HIS A 315 38.08 3.25 12.41
N SER A 316 37.28 3.57 13.41
CA SER A 316 35.94 4.17 13.29
C SER A 316 35.89 5.47 12.49
N HIS A 317 36.96 6.26 12.50
CA HIS A 317 37.07 7.49 11.71
C HIS A 317 37.73 7.28 10.35
N GLY A 318 38.09 6.05 10.02
CA GLY A 318 38.88 5.69 8.86
C GLY A 318 40.38 6.00 9.01
N SER A 319 41.19 5.29 8.24
CA SER A 319 42.64 5.43 8.25
C SER A 319 43.12 6.30 7.09
N PHE A 320 44.09 7.18 7.34
CA PHE A 320 44.88 7.88 6.34
C PHE A 320 46.19 7.16 6.01
N ASP A 321 46.53 6.11 6.75
CA ASP A 321 47.70 5.29 6.47
C ASP A 321 47.38 4.32 5.33
N TRP A 322 47.99 4.53 4.20
CA TRP A 322 47.85 3.72 3.00
C TRP A 322 48.97 2.67 2.87
N THR A 323 49.85 2.58 3.87
CA THR A 323 50.91 1.60 3.86
C THR A 323 50.35 0.19 3.94
N GLY A 324 50.78 -0.66 3.02
CA GLY A 324 50.30 -2.07 2.98
C GLY A 324 48.98 -2.29 2.24
N ILE A 325 48.30 -1.22 1.80
CA ILE A 325 47.12 -1.35 0.94
C ILE A 325 47.58 -1.61 -0.51
N GLY A 326 47.09 -2.69 -1.11
CA GLY A 326 47.49 -3.13 -2.44
C GLY A 326 46.36 -3.84 -3.18
N GLU A 327 46.70 -4.56 -4.25
CA GLU A 327 45.73 -5.22 -5.16
C GLU A 327 44.74 -6.16 -4.45
N LYS A 328 45.15 -6.81 -3.35
CA LYS A 328 44.29 -7.67 -2.54
C LYS A 328 43.09 -6.92 -1.90
N ASP A 329 43.24 -5.61 -1.73
CA ASP A 329 42.25 -4.77 -1.05
C ASP A 329 41.32 -4.07 -2.05
N TYR A 330 41.59 -4.20 -3.35
CA TYR A 330 40.78 -3.58 -4.39
C TYR A 330 39.38 -4.22 -4.49
N GLY A 331 38.36 -3.38 -4.52
CA GLY A 331 36.97 -3.80 -4.47
C GLY A 331 36.45 -4.16 -3.08
N HIS A 332 37.34 -4.22 -2.06
CA HIS A 332 36.97 -4.62 -0.71
C HIS A 332 36.94 -3.44 0.29
N LEU A 333 37.56 -2.34 -0.01
CA LEU A 333 37.63 -1.19 0.89
C LEU A 333 36.67 -0.07 0.48
N LEU A 334 36.02 0.51 1.48
CA LEU A 334 35.30 1.77 1.32
C LEU A 334 36.25 2.94 1.51
N VAL A 335 36.18 3.89 0.61
CA VAL A 335 36.95 5.12 0.62
C VAL A 335 36.02 6.32 0.80
N MET A 336 36.41 7.24 1.65
CA MET A 336 35.68 8.49 1.86
C MET A 336 36.59 9.67 1.64
N ASN A 337 36.12 10.63 0.85
CA ASN A 337 36.77 11.89 0.71
C ASN A 337 36.45 12.81 1.90
N VAL A 338 37.45 13.34 2.58
CA VAL A 338 37.25 14.23 3.74
C VAL A 338 36.48 15.50 3.39
N ASN A 339 36.50 15.92 2.13
CA ASN A 339 35.82 17.12 1.64
C ASN A 339 34.41 16.84 1.13
N GLU A 340 33.99 15.57 1.01
CA GLU A 340 32.66 15.16 0.57
C GLU A 340 31.99 14.27 1.64
N PHE A 341 31.54 14.89 2.74
CA PHE A 341 30.78 14.14 3.74
C PHE A 341 29.60 13.41 3.12
N GLY A 342 29.44 12.14 3.46
CA GLY A 342 28.27 11.37 3.13
C GLY A 342 28.33 10.59 1.82
N ARG A 343 29.47 10.46 1.21
CA ARG A 343 29.66 9.65 0.03
C ARG A 343 30.76 8.62 0.26
N SER A 344 30.37 7.38 0.54
CA SER A 344 31.29 6.26 0.51
C SER A 344 31.47 5.79 -0.92
N LEU A 345 32.70 5.46 -1.28
CA LEU A 345 33.13 5.04 -2.59
C LEU A 345 33.80 3.68 -2.44
N ILE A 346 33.72 2.85 -3.46
CA ILE A 346 34.42 1.57 -3.49
C ILE A 346 35.76 1.80 -4.17
N MET A 347 36.84 1.41 -3.51
CA MET A 347 38.17 1.47 -4.08
C MET A 347 38.29 0.42 -5.19
N ARG A 348 38.77 0.84 -6.38
CA ARG A 348 38.96 -0.07 -7.50
C ARG A 348 40.44 -0.27 -7.83
N ASN A 349 41.24 0.82 -7.73
CA ASN A 349 42.66 0.77 -8.04
C ASN A 349 43.41 1.94 -7.41
N ILE A 350 44.70 1.80 -7.17
CA ILE A 350 45.63 2.89 -6.82
C ILE A 350 46.47 3.18 -8.06
N ARG A 351 46.28 4.35 -8.64
CA ARG A 351 46.98 4.80 -9.84
C ARG A 351 48.24 5.53 -9.45
N THR A 352 49.30 4.78 -9.23
CA THR A 352 50.64 5.33 -8.91
C THR A 352 51.30 6.04 -10.10
N ASP A 353 50.80 5.78 -11.31
CA ASP A 353 51.19 6.43 -12.56
C ASP A 353 50.59 7.83 -12.74
N LEU A 354 49.58 8.18 -11.93
CA LEU A 354 48.86 9.46 -11.99
C LEU A 354 48.99 10.23 -10.68
N SER A 355 49.15 11.54 -10.79
CA SER A 355 49.13 12.46 -9.64
C SER A 355 48.05 13.53 -9.84
N PRO A 356 47.72 14.33 -8.81
CA PRO A 356 46.83 15.47 -8.97
C PRO A 356 47.25 16.47 -10.05
N GLN A 357 48.56 16.56 -10.34
CA GLN A 357 49.09 17.44 -11.39
C GLN A 357 49.02 16.81 -12.80
N SER A 358 48.64 15.57 -12.93
CA SER A 358 48.47 14.90 -14.22
C SER A 358 47.33 15.49 -15.02
N THR A 359 47.47 15.52 -16.36
CA THR A 359 46.44 16.01 -17.28
C THR A 359 45.34 14.96 -17.46
N PRO A 360 44.07 15.32 -17.31
CA PRO A 360 42.96 14.39 -17.56
C PRO A 360 42.88 14.01 -19.04
N PRO A 361 42.44 12.75 -19.35
CA PRO A 361 42.31 12.31 -20.74
C PRO A 361 41.25 13.12 -21.50
N PRO A 362 41.44 13.37 -22.79
CA PRO A 362 40.48 14.08 -23.64
C PRO A 362 39.11 13.39 -23.62
N GLY A 363 38.04 14.18 -23.49
CA GLY A 363 36.67 13.66 -23.46
C GLY A 363 36.17 13.17 -22.07
N SER A 364 37.05 13.17 -21.06
CA SER A 364 36.60 12.97 -19.66
C SER A 364 35.93 14.24 -19.11
N ARG A 365 35.16 14.09 -18.02
CA ARG A 365 34.55 15.24 -17.31
C ARG A 365 35.61 16.20 -16.78
N GLU A 366 36.73 15.65 -16.39
CA GLU A 366 37.88 16.32 -15.79
C GLU A 366 38.67 17.14 -16.81
N SER A 367 38.59 16.80 -18.12
CA SER A 367 39.30 17.48 -19.22
C SER A 367 38.88 18.94 -19.43
N THR A 368 37.89 19.44 -18.69
CA THR A 368 37.53 20.86 -18.63
C THR A 368 38.56 21.71 -17.85
N CYS A 369 39.50 21.08 -17.15
CA CYS A 369 40.58 21.67 -16.41
C CYS A 369 41.93 21.12 -16.90
N SER A 370 43.04 21.86 -16.71
CA SER A 370 44.36 21.45 -17.15
C SER A 370 44.93 20.27 -16.36
N THR A 371 44.56 20.18 -15.09
CA THR A 371 44.98 19.10 -14.17
C THR A 371 43.82 18.59 -13.33
N TYR A 372 43.96 17.37 -12.77
CA TYR A 372 43.04 16.86 -11.77
C TYR A 372 42.98 17.72 -10.52
N TYR A 373 44.12 18.33 -10.11
CA TYR A 373 44.20 19.27 -9.00
C TYR A 373 43.22 20.44 -9.20
N GLU A 374 43.37 21.14 -10.35
CA GLU A 374 42.54 22.27 -10.69
C GLU A 374 41.06 21.92 -10.73
N TRP A 375 40.72 20.74 -11.28
CA TRP A 375 39.34 20.25 -11.31
C TRP A 375 38.77 20.01 -9.91
N TRP A 376 39.55 19.40 -8.99
CA TRP A 376 39.11 19.14 -7.62
C TRP A 376 39.01 20.43 -6.81
N VAL A 377 39.95 21.38 -6.94
CA VAL A 377 39.84 22.70 -6.33
C VAL A 377 38.58 23.40 -6.78
N ARG A 378 38.30 23.44 -8.08
CA ARG A 378 37.10 24.06 -8.65
C ARG A 378 35.83 23.38 -8.14
N LYS A 379 35.79 22.04 -8.08
CA LYS A 379 34.65 21.28 -7.63
C LYS A 379 34.32 21.50 -6.15
N TRP A 380 35.34 21.52 -5.30
CA TRP A 380 35.14 21.66 -3.86
C TRP A 380 34.85 23.10 -3.45
N THR A 381 35.53 24.06 -4.04
CA THR A 381 35.25 25.50 -3.83
C THR A 381 33.84 25.87 -4.26
N ARG A 382 33.36 25.36 -5.40
CA ARG A 382 31.96 25.56 -5.83
C ARG A 382 30.93 25.07 -4.83
N LYS A 383 31.25 24.04 -4.05
CA LYS A 383 30.37 23.50 -2.99
C LYS A 383 30.50 24.28 -1.66
N LYS A 384 31.17 25.44 -1.63
CA LYS A 384 31.43 26.25 -0.43
C LYS A 384 32.10 25.47 0.69
N ARG A 385 33.01 24.58 0.35
CA ARG A 385 33.79 23.79 1.30
C ARG A 385 35.21 24.33 1.32
N ALA A 386 35.72 24.59 2.51
CA ALA A 386 37.15 24.83 2.70
C ALA A 386 37.87 23.50 2.45
N ALA A 387 38.45 23.33 1.29
CA ALA A 387 39.07 22.09 0.89
C ALA A 387 40.54 22.32 0.61
N GLU A 388 41.39 21.67 1.38
CA GLU A 388 42.79 21.50 0.99
C GLU A 388 42.85 20.33 0.01
N VAL A 389 43.17 20.62 -1.23
CA VAL A 389 43.41 19.58 -2.24
C VAL A 389 44.92 19.28 -2.19
N PRO A 390 45.30 18.01 -1.95
CA PRO A 390 46.69 17.60 -2.02
C PRO A 390 47.25 17.81 -3.44
N GLU A 391 48.41 18.38 -3.53
CA GLU A 391 49.10 18.64 -4.82
C GLU A 391 49.90 17.42 -5.29
N ASP A 392 50.27 16.55 -4.37
CA ASP A 392 51.12 15.38 -4.60
C ASP A 392 50.46 14.07 -4.15
N GLY A 393 51.10 12.96 -4.49
CA GLY A 393 50.65 11.63 -4.19
C GLY A 393 49.85 10.98 -5.35
N PRO A 394 49.55 9.67 -5.25
CA PRO A 394 48.83 8.98 -6.29
C PRO A 394 47.34 9.34 -6.32
N LEU A 395 46.66 9.03 -7.42
CA LEU A 395 45.23 9.07 -7.52
C LEU A 395 44.65 7.69 -7.22
N ILE A 396 43.48 7.67 -6.61
CA ILE A 396 42.69 6.41 -6.40
C ILE A 396 41.58 6.39 -7.41
N GLU A 397 41.43 5.28 -8.13
CA GLU A 397 40.28 5.00 -8.93
C GLU A 397 39.19 4.43 -8.03
N VAL A 398 38.05 5.08 -8.04
CA VAL A 398 36.89 4.71 -7.20
C VAL A 398 35.63 4.61 -8.03
N SER A 399 34.73 3.75 -7.61
CA SER A 399 33.38 3.69 -8.17
C SER A 399 32.35 4.12 -7.12
N VAL A 400 31.29 4.76 -7.59
CA VAL A 400 30.10 4.98 -6.76
C VAL A 400 29.27 3.71 -6.84
N MET A 401 29.03 3.06 -5.71
CA MET A 401 27.99 2.06 -5.69
C MET A 401 26.67 2.76 -6.00
N GLN A 402 26.01 2.32 -7.04
CA GLN A 402 24.67 2.79 -7.34
C GLN A 402 23.80 2.50 -6.13
N ARG A 403 23.24 3.54 -5.53
CA ARG A 403 22.15 3.36 -4.58
C ARG A 403 21.03 2.75 -5.39
N GLN A 404 20.85 1.44 -5.20
CA GLN A 404 19.74 0.75 -5.80
C GLN A 404 18.48 1.51 -5.43
N ALA A 405 17.60 1.72 -6.41
CA ALA A 405 16.36 2.43 -6.17
C ALA A 405 15.65 1.78 -5.01
N LEU A 406 15.19 2.62 -4.11
CA LEU A 406 14.50 2.17 -2.91
C LEU A 406 13.11 1.74 -3.32
N GLY A 407 13.03 0.53 -3.83
CA GLY A 407 11.80 -0.17 -4.12
C GLY A 407 11.41 -1.07 -2.94
N HIS A 408 10.14 -1.41 -2.86
CA HIS A 408 9.65 -2.43 -1.96
C HIS A 408 10.15 -3.81 -2.40
N TYR A 409 10.26 -4.77 -1.48
CA TYR A 409 10.47 -6.16 -1.89
C TYR A 409 9.28 -6.61 -2.74
N GLN A 410 9.56 -7.41 -3.77
CA GLN A 410 8.52 -7.93 -4.64
C GLN A 410 7.75 -9.03 -3.92
N ARG A 411 6.44 -9.01 -4.09
CA ARG A 411 5.61 -10.10 -3.65
C ARG A 411 5.74 -11.26 -4.65
N PRO A 412 5.98 -12.49 -4.19
CA PRO A 412 5.92 -13.66 -5.07
C PRO A 412 4.59 -13.72 -5.82
N GLY A 413 4.64 -13.95 -7.13
CA GLY A 413 3.46 -14.05 -8.00
C GLY A 413 2.91 -12.72 -8.55
N TYR A 414 3.49 -11.57 -8.22
CA TYR A 414 3.23 -10.33 -8.94
C TYR A 414 4.26 -10.15 -10.06
N ALA A 415 3.77 -9.80 -11.25
CA ALA A 415 4.69 -9.41 -12.31
C ALA A 415 5.55 -8.24 -11.82
N PRO A 416 6.88 -8.27 -12.08
CA PRO A 416 7.73 -7.14 -11.79
C PRO A 416 7.10 -5.89 -12.40
N ILE A 417 7.03 -4.80 -11.67
CA ILE A 417 6.75 -3.50 -12.26
C ILE A 417 7.84 -3.32 -13.31
N ASP A 418 7.44 -3.31 -14.58
CA ASP A 418 8.37 -3.14 -15.70
C ASP A 418 8.91 -1.70 -15.61
N LEU A 419 9.99 -1.57 -14.87
CA LEU A 419 10.76 -0.33 -14.76
C LEU A 419 11.51 -0.15 -16.09
N LYS A 420 10.75 0.12 -17.17
CA LYS A 420 11.31 0.54 -18.45
C LYS A 420 12.20 1.75 -18.21
N GLY A 421 13.49 1.55 -18.31
CA GLY A 421 14.48 2.59 -18.18
C GLY A 421 15.64 2.33 -17.23
N TRP A 422 15.66 1.19 -16.54
CA TRP A 422 16.81 0.76 -15.75
C TRP A 422 17.79 0.00 -16.65
N GLU A 423 18.35 0.66 -17.66
CA GLU A 423 19.65 0.25 -18.17
C GLU A 423 20.61 0.26 -16.97
N LYS A 424 21.38 -0.82 -16.79
CA LYS A 424 22.49 -0.87 -15.84
C LYS A 424 23.29 0.42 -16.05
N ALA A 425 23.09 1.39 -15.17
CA ALA A 425 23.91 2.60 -15.24
C ALA A 425 25.36 2.11 -15.16
N ARG A 426 26.13 2.42 -16.18
CA ARG A 426 27.54 2.01 -16.28
C ARG A 426 28.22 2.41 -14.99
N GLU A 427 28.95 1.47 -14.36
CA GLU A 427 29.78 1.79 -13.20
C GLU A 427 30.60 3.03 -13.55
N HIS A 428 30.35 4.10 -12.83
CA HIS A 428 31.03 5.34 -13.09
C HIS A 428 32.28 5.40 -12.23
N HIS A 429 33.42 5.12 -12.87
CA HIS A 429 34.72 5.24 -12.25
C HIS A 429 35.23 6.69 -12.38
N PHE A 430 35.85 7.17 -11.34
CA PHE A 430 36.52 8.47 -11.36
C PHE A 430 37.73 8.48 -10.40
N LEU A 431 38.62 9.43 -10.60
CA LEU A 431 39.87 9.52 -9.87
C LEU A 431 39.79 10.56 -8.75
N VAL A 432 40.27 10.21 -7.55
CA VAL A 432 40.28 11.06 -6.36
C VAL A 432 41.71 11.11 -5.80
N PRO A 433 42.18 12.26 -5.30
CA PRO A 433 43.50 12.31 -4.64
C PRO A 433 43.52 11.42 -3.40
N GLN A 434 44.50 10.49 -3.32
CA GLN A 434 44.63 9.53 -2.22
C GLN A 434 44.76 10.23 -0.86
N ARG A 435 45.60 11.26 -0.76
CA ARG A 435 45.83 11.97 0.49
C ARG A 435 44.64 12.77 1.00
N ALA A 436 43.62 13.01 0.14
CA ALA A 436 42.32 13.58 0.55
C ALA A 436 41.32 12.53 1.01
N CYS A 437 41.68 11.25 1.02
CA CYS A 437 40.80 10.14 1.32
C CYS A 437 41.26 9.37 2.53
N ARG A 438 40.33 8.89 3.27
CA ARG A 438 40.49 7.87 4.30
C ARG A 438 39.76 6.60 3.87
N TRP A 439 40.23 5.47 4.32
CA TRP A 439 39.61 4.18 4.05
C TRP A 439 39.10 3.52 5.33
N VAL A 440 38.11 2.66 5.20
CA VAL A 440 37.57 1.78 6.23
C VAL A 440 37.50 0.37 5.70
N ASN A 441 37.81 -0.61 6.55
CA ASN A 441 37.75 -2.03 6.21
C ASN A 441 36.32 -2.55 6.33
N LEU A 442 35.46 -2.15 5.38
CA LEU A 442 34.11 -2.67 5.22
C LEU A 442 33.98 -3.23 3.81
N PRO A 443 34.05 -4.58 3.66
CA PRO A 443 34.01 -5.23 2.36
C PRO A 443 32.75 -4.88 1.56
N GLU A 444 32.85 -4.87 0.23
CA GLU A 444 31.74 -4.58 -0.69
C GLU A 444 30.55 -5.51 -0.43
N ALA A 445 30.80 -6.77 -0.06
CA ALA A 445 29.75 -7.72 0.31
C ALA A 445 28.87 -7.23 1.47
N MET A 446 29.50 -6.70 2.53
CA MET A 446 28.78 -6.13 3.68
C MET A 446 28.11 -4.82 3.34
N TYR A 447 28.77 -3.97 2.57
CA TYR A 447 28.18 -2.74 2.07
C TYR A 447 26.90 -3.02 1.24
N SER A 448 26.97 -3.99 0.33
CA SER A 448 25.81 -4.44 -0.47
C SER A 448 24.69 -4.99 0.42
N LEU A 449 25.02 -5.76 1.44
CA LEU A 449 24.07 -6.31 2.39
C LEU A 449 23.36 -5.21 3.19
N TYR A 450 24.09 -4.17 3.64
CA TYR A 450 23.48 -3.04 4.34
C TYR A 450 22.52 -2.25 3.45
N HIS A 451 22.71 -2.20 2.13
CA HIS A 451 21.73 -1.62 1.22
C HIS A 451 20.42 -2.40 1.15
N LEU A 452 20.46 -3.70 1.43
CA LEU A 452 19.24 -4.53 1.51
C LEU A 452 18.58 -4.45 2.89
N LEU A 453 19.24 -3.91 3.92
CA LEU A 453 18.75 -3.88 5.29
C LEU A 453 17.34 -3.32 5.45
N PRO A 454 16.91 -2.21 4.79
CA PRO A 454 15.53 -1.72 4.91
C PRO A 454 14.49 -2.77 4.52
N ARG A 455 14.77 -3.51 3.44
CA ARG A 455 13.86 -4.55 2.91
C ARG A 455 13.87 -5.79 3.78
N ILE A 456 15.04 -6.15 4.28
CA ILE A 456 15.21 -7.25 5.24
C ILE A 456 14.37 -6.97 6.48
N LEU A 457 14.53 -5.80 7.09
CA LEU A 457 13.81 -5.41 8.29
C LEU A 457 12.30 -5.41 8.06
N GLN A 458 11.84 -4.85 6.94
CA GLN A 458 10.43 -4.83 6.63
C GLN A 458 9.86 -6.23 6.38
N ARG A 459 10.54 -7.06 5.57
CA ARG A 459 10.08 -8.41 5.29
C ARG A 459 10.02 -9.26 6.56
N VAL A 460 11.02 -9.13 7.41
CA VAL A 460 11.05 -9.80 8.72
C VAL A 460 9.87 -9.36 9.58
N THR A 461 9.63 -8.05 9.69
CA THR A 461 8.49 -7.51 10.46
C THR A 461 7.17 -8.03 9.93
N ASP A 462 6.95 -7.95 8.62
CA ASP A 462 5.73 -8.43 7.98
C ASP A 462 5.50 -9.94 8.21
N THR A 463 6.55 -10.75 8.02
CA THR A 463 6.47 -12.21 8.24
C THR A 463 6.24 -12.54 9.72
N TYR A 464 6.89 -11.82 10.62
CA TYR A 464 6.71 -12.01 12.06
C TYR A 464 5.27 -11.73 12.47
N ARG A 465 4.71 -10.57 12.07
CA ARG A 465 3.33 -10.19 12.37
C ARG A 465 2.31 -11.17 11.78
N ALA A 466 2.46 -11.58 10.53
CA ALA A 466 1.59 -12.54 9.89
C ALA A 466 1.58 -13.89 10.61
N ARG A 467 2.75 -14.40 11.03
CA ARG A 467 2.83 -15.66 11.77
C ARG A 467 2.34 -15.54 13.20
N GLN A 468 2.55 -14.40 13.87
CA GLN A 468 1.96 -14.15 15.18
C GLN A 468 0.44 -14.05 15.08
N ALA A 469 -0.11 -13.36 14.05
CA ALA A 469 -1.54 -13.33 13.79
C ALA A 469 -2.11 -14.74 13.60
N ARG A 470 -1.46 -15.57 12.80
CA ARG A 470 -1.90 -16.97 12.60
C ARG A 470 -1.93 -17.76 13.90
N LEU A 471 -0.91 -17.60 14.73
CA LEU A 471 -0.80 -18.31 16.00
C LEU A 471 -1.80 -17.79 17.04
N GLU A 472 -1.81 -16.48 17.29
CA GLU A 472 -2.60 -15.87 18.37
C GLU A 472 -4.08 -15.84 18.06
N LEU A 473 -4.46 -15.63 16.80
CA LEU A 473 -5.87 -15.64 16.35
C LEU A 473 -6.35 -17.05 15.95
N SER A 474 -5.50 -18.09 16.08
CA SER A 474 -5.82 -19.46 15.67
C SER A 474 -6.31 -19.55 14.22
N LEU A 475 -5.74 -18.73 13.32
CA LEU A 475 -6.10 -18.75 11.91
C LEU A 475 -5.71 -20.09 11.26
N PRO A 476 -6.49 -20.59 10.30
CA PRO A 476 -6.12 -21.76 9.53
C PRO A 476 -4.86 -21.49 8.68
N PRO A 477 -4.29 -22.50 7.99
CA PRO A 477 -3.04 -22.38 7.27
C PRO A 477 -3.18 -21.53 5.98
N ILE A 478 -3.36 -20.24 6.16
CA ILE A 478 -3.28 -19.24 5.09
C ILE A 478 -1.80 -19.06 4.71
N GLU A 479 -1.51 -18.94 3.41
CA GLU A 479 -0.17 -18.66 2.91
C GLU A 479 0.40 -17.37 3.51
N ASP A 480 1.67 -17.39 3.97
CA ASP A 480 2.31 -16.24 4.64
C ASP A 480 2.22 -14.96 3.80
N ASP A 481 2.51 -15.04 2.49
CA ASP A 481 2.51 -13.87 1.61
C ASP A 481 1.10 -13.26 1.43
N ARG A 482 0.06 -14.09 1.43
CA ARG A 482 -1.33 -13.61 1.36
C ARG A 482 -1.77 -12.98 2.66
N LEU A 483 -1.36 -13.57 3.79
CA LEU A 483 -1.67 -12.99 5.09
C LEU A 483 -0.92 -11.67 5.32
N ILE A 484 0.34 -11.58 4.87
CA ILE A 484 1.09 -10.32 4.85
C ILE A 484 0.36 -9.24 4.04
N GLU A 485 -0.14 -9.59 2.83
CA GLU A 485 -0.90 -8.63 2.02
C GLU A 485 -2.17 -8.18 2.73
N ALA A 486 -2.91 -9.10 3.35
CA ALA A 486 -4.14 -8.78 4.08
C ALA A 486 -3.91 -7.84 5.28
N MET A 487 -2.76 -7.97 5.95
CA MET A 487 -2.40 -7.15 7.12
C MET A 487 -1.68 -5.84 6.76
N LYS A 488 -1.40 -5.60 5.47
CA LYS A 488 -0.66 -4.42 5.02
C LYS A 488 -1.60 -3.29 4.59
N LEU A 489 -1.56 -2.18 5.33
CA LEU A 489 -2.43 -1.02 5.08
C LEU A 489 -1.98 -0.22 3.84
N PRO A 490 -2.91 0.47 3.16
CA PRO A 490 -2.59 1.33 2.02
C PRO A 490 -1.60 2.46 2.36
N THR A 491 -1.57 2.90 3.61
CA THR A 491 -0.66 3.94 4.11
C THR A 491 0.82 3.56 4.03
N THR A 492 1.13 2.26 3.85
CA THR A 492 2.52 1.79 3.75
C THR A 492 3.21 2.19 2.46
N ASP A 493 2.46 2.55 1.41
CA ASP A 493 2.97 2.82 0.06
C ASP A 493 3.95 1.74 -0.46
N ALA A 494 3.62 0.48 -0.17
CA ALA A 494 4.52 -0.67 -0.37
C ALA A 494 4.38 -1.34 -1.75
N GLY A 495 3.74 -0.70 -2.71
CA GLY A 495 3.47 -1.29 -4.03
C GLY A 495 2.41 -2.42 -4.01
N PHE A 496 2.06 -2.96 -2.85
CA PHE A 496 0.93 -3.85 -2.61
C PHE A 496 0.35 -3.60 -1.20
N ASN A 497 -0.94 -3.80 -1.06
CA ASN A 497 -1.68 -3.59 0.17
C ASN A 497 -2.94 -4.47 0.20
N ASN A 498 -3.77 -4.32 1.23
CA ASN A 498 -4.94 -5.15 1.46
C ASN A 498 -6.14 -4.89 0.53
N GLN A 499 -6.20 -3.78 -0.22
CA GLN A 499 -7.39 -3.35 -0.95
C GLN A 499 -7.94 -4.38 -1.95
N ARG A 500 -7.07 -5.10 -2.65
CA ARG A 500 -7.53 -6.16 -3.58
C ARG A 500 -8.15 -7.35 -2.84
N LEU A 501 -7.54 -7.73 -1.72
CA LEU A 501 -8.05 -8.81 -0.88
C LEU A 501 -9.31 -8.39 -0.11
N GLU A 502 -9.43 -7.13 0.30
CA GLU A 502 -10.62 -6.52 0.86
C GLU A 502 -11.82 -6.70 -0.09
N THR A 503 -11.68 -6.27 -1.35
CA THR A 503 -12.74 -6.43 -2.36
C THR A 503 -13.16 -7.89 -2.56
N LEU A 504 -12.20 -8.82 -2.58
CA LEU A 504 -12.47 -10.24 -2.67
C LEU A 504 -13.13 -10.77 -1.40
N GLY A 505 -12.61 -10.37 -0.26
CA GLY A 505 -13.10 -10.80 1.05
C GLY A 505 -14.50 -10.29 1.37
N ASP A 506 -14.84 -9.06 0.98
CA ASP A 506 -16.20 -8.54 1.06
C ASP A 506 -17.20 -9.42 0.28
N ALA A 507 -16.81 -9.86 -0.92
CA ALA A 507 -17.62 -10.78 -1.71
C ALA A 507 -17.76 -12.16 -1.04
N VAL A 508 -16.67 -12.69 -0.46
CA VAL A 508 -16.68 -13.95 0.30
C VAL A 508 -17.57 -13.83 1.54
N LEU A 509 -17.44 -12.75 2.30
CA LEU A 509 -18.22 -12.44 3.48
C LEU A 509 -19.73 -12.40 3.15
N LYS A 510 -20.10 -11.64 2.12
CA LYS A 510 -21.48 -11.53 1.65
C LYS A 510 -22.04 -12.89 1.23
N LEU A 511 -21.27 -13.68 0.49
CA LEU A 511 -21.69 -15.02 0.07
C LEU A 511 -21.90 -15.94 1.28
N ALA A 512 -20.93 -16.00 2.19
CA ALA A 512 -20.97 -16.86 3.36
C ALA A 512 -22.18 -16.56 4.27
N VAL A 513 -22.42 -15.27 4.53
CA VAL A 513 -23.56 -14.84 5.34
C VAL A 513 -24.88 -15.06 4.58
N THR A 514 -24.94 -14.82 3.27
CA THR A 514 -26.15 -15.08 2.46
C THR A 514 -26.55 -16.54 2.53
N VAL A 515 -25.60 -17.47 2.32
CA VAL A 515 -25.86 -18.92 2.40
C VAL A 515 -26.29 -19.30 3.81
N HIS A 516 -25.61 -18.78 4.84
CA HIS A 516 -25.97 -19.07 6.23
C HIS A 516 -27.39 -18.60 6.58
N VAL A 517 -27.71 -17.34 6.29
CA VAL A 517 -29.02 -16.75 6.62
C VAL A 517 -30.16 -17.41 5.84
N HIS A 518 -29.96 -17.70 4.54
CA HIS A 518 -30.93 -18.39 3.70
C HIS A 518 -31.30 -19.76 4.25
N ASN A 519 -30.33 -20.55 4.71
CA ASN A 519 -30.56 -21.89 5.24
C ASN A 519 -31.11 -21.88 6.69
N LYS A 520 -30.66 -20.91 7.50
CA LYS A 520 -31.09 -20.81 8.90
C LYS A 520 -32.53 -20.34 9.05
N TYR A 521 -33.03 -19.53 8.12
CA TYR A 521 -34.33 -18.91 8.17
C TYR A 521 -35.19 -19.25 6.94
N PRO A 522 -35.67 -20.49 6.79
CA PRO A 522 -36.33 -20.97 5.57
C PRO A 522 -37.66 -20.30 5.25
N PHE A 523 -38.30 -19.66 6.21
CA PHE A 523 -39.62 -19.03 6.05
C PHE A 523 -39.57 -17.49 6.00
N ARG A 524 -38.39 -16.90 5.84
CA ARG A 524 -38.23 -15.44 5.75
C ARG A 524 -38.16 -15.00 4.29
N HIS A 525 -38.83 -13.89 3.97
CA HIS A 525 -38.75 -13.28 2.63
C HIS A 525 -37.47 -12.46 2.45
N GLU A 526 -37.16 -12.05 1.21
CA GLU A 526 -35.94 -11.35 0.78
C GLU A 526 -35.61 -10.18 1.69
N GLY A 527 -36.55 -9.25 1.94
CA GLY A 527 -36.31 -8.06 2.77
C GLY A 527 -35.88 -8.39 4.20
N GLN A 528 -36.48 -9.39 4.84
CA GLN A 528 -36.11 -9.85 6.18
C GLN A 528 -34.71 -10.49 6.18
N LEU A 529 -34.40 -11.31 5.16
CA LEU A 529 -33.09 -11.93 5.01
C LEU A 529 -32.01 -10.89 4.75
N SER A 530 -32.32 -9.84 3.98
CA SER A 530 -31.41 -8.73 3.70
C SER A 530 -31.05 -7.92 4.95
N VAL A 531 -32.04 -7.66 5.83
CA VAL A 531 -31.78 -7.01 7.13
C VAL A 531 -30.89 -7.88 8.02
N LEU A 532 -31.13 -9.18 8.10
CA LEU A 532 -30.30 -10.12 8.87
C LEU A 532 -28.86 -10.19 8.31
N ARG A 533 -28.72 -10.24 6.99
CA ARG A 533 -27.42 -10.19 6.34
C ARG A 533 -26.69 -8.89 6.67
N GLN A 534 -27.36 -7.75 6.52
CA GLN A 534 -26.77 -6.44 6.73
C GLN A 534 -26.23 -6.27 8.18
N SER A 535 -26.98 -6.75 9.18
CA SER A 535 -26.53 -6.71 10.56
C SER A 535 -25.21 -7.47 10.79
N SER A 536 -25.02 -8.58 10.06
CA SER A 536 -23.84 -9.44 10.20
C SER A 536 -22.60 -8.93 9.44
N ILE A 537 -22.80 -8.21 8.33
CA ILE A 537 -21.71 -7.71 7.47
C ILE A 537 -21.43 -6.22 7.65
N SER A 538 -22.13 -5.55 8.58
CA SER A 538 -21.97 -4.10 8.78
C SER A 538 -20.56 -3.75 9.28
N ASN A 539 -20.06 -2.60 8.85
CA ASN A 539 -18.78 -2.06 9.29
C ASN A 539 -18.68 -2.00 10.82
N ARG A 540 -19.79 -1.69 11.50
CA ARG A 540 -19.87 -1.68 12.97
C ARG A 540 -19.62 -3.06 13.56
N THR A 541 -20.19 -4.11 12.99
CA THR A 541 -20.00 -5.51 13.44
C THR A 541 -18.57 -5.95 13.21
N LEU A 542 -18.02 -5.71 12.01
CA LEU A 542 -16.63 -6.04 11.68
C LEU A 542 -15.64 -5.34 12.61
N LEU A 543 -15.84 -4.04 12.88
CA LEU A 543 -15.00 -3.27 13.80
C LEU A 543 -15.06 -3.83 15.23
N ALA A 544 -16.27 -4.18 15.70
CA ALA A 544 -16.43 -4.73 17.04
C ALA A 544 -15.67 -6.07 17.17
N ARG A 545 -15.82 -6.97 16.19
CA ARG A 545 -15.12 -8.25 16.17
C ARG A 545 -13.61 -8.10 16.03
N ALA A 546 -13.14 -7.20 15.14
CA ALA A 546 -11.72 -6.92 14.99
C ALA A 546 -11.07 -6.47 16.31
N LYS A 547 -11.76 -5.63 17.08
CA LYS A 547 -11.30 -5.18 18.40
C LYS A 547 -11.33 -6.28 19.46
N GLU A 548 -12.34 -7.14 19.46
CA GLU A 548 -12.43 -8.28 20.39
C GLU A 548 -11.23 -9.24 20.25
N ILE A 549 -10.77 -9.46 19.02
CA ILE A 549 -9.64 -10.34 18.72
C ILE A 549 -8.31 -9.58 18.70
N GLU A 550 -8.30 -8.26 18.98
CA GLU A 550 -7.13 -7.40 18.97
C GLU A 550 -6.34 -7.47 17.65
N LEU A 551 -7.06 -7.47 16.50
CA LEU A 551 -6.50 -7.59 15.16
C LEU A 551 -5.45 -6.50 14.86
N GLU A 552 -5.63 -5.32 15.46
CA GLU A 552 -4.74 -4.17 15.32
C GLU A 552 -3.28 -4.46 15.67
N ARG A 553 -3.01 -5.45 16.50
CA ARG A 553 -1.65 -5.82 16.93
C ARG A 553 -0.77 -6.32 15.79
N PHE A 554 -1.37 -6.78 14.69
CA PHE A 554 -0.67 -7.46 13.60
C PHE A 554 -0.57 -6.62 12.33
N LEU A 555 -1.18 -5.42 12.31
CA LEU A 555 -1.24 -4.59 11.11
C LEU A 555 0.08 -3.88 10.85
N THR A 556 0.43 -3.76 9.58
CA THR A 556 1.57 -2.98 9.11
C THR A 556 1.07 -1.67 8.50
N SER A 557 1.36 -0.56 9.19
CA SER A 557 1.00 0.80 8.76
C SER A 557 2.22 1.66 8.43
N GLU A 558 3.41 1.17 8.71
CA GLU A 558 4.66 1.89 8.53
C GLU A 558 4.96 2.10 7.04
N THR A 559 5.17 3.34 6.65
CA THR A 559 5.70 3.66 5.34
C THR A 559 7.12 3.12 5.22
N GLN A 560 7.43 2.52 4.08
CA GLN A 560 8.79 2.13 3.77
C GLN A 560 9.62 3.38 3.46
N SER A 561 9.98 4.13 4.50
CA SER A 561 10.86 5.27 4.30
C SER A 561 12.31 4.80 4.22
N LEU A 562 13.12 5.59 3.49
CA LEU A 562 14.57 5.48 3.44
C LEU A 562 15.24 5.51 4.81
N HIS A 563 14.51 5.93 5.82
CA HIS A 563 14.98 6.12 7.16
C HIS A 563 14.82 4.82 7.94
N ILE A 564 15.74 3.91 7.68
CA ILE A 564 15.84 2.58 8.25
C ILE A 564 15.89 2.58 9.78
N TRP A 565 16.39 3.63 10.38
CA TRP A 565 16.51 3.76 11.83
C TRP A 565 15.16 3.76 12.55
N ARG A 566 14.02 3.97 11.86
CA ARG A 566 12.70 3.79 12.46
C ARG A 566 12.45 2.36 12.93
N TYR A 567 13.10 1.40 12.31
CA TYR A 567 13.04 0.00 12.75
C TYR A 567 14.08 -0.32 13.83
N MET A 568 15.07 0.53 14.00
CA MET A 568 16.16 0.37 14.95
C MET A 568 15.89 1.08 16.27
N LEU A 569 14.89 1.97 16.33
CA LEU A 569 14.58 2.77 17.51
C LEU A 569 13.40 2.17 18.27
N PRO A 570 13.51 2.07 19.60
CA PRO A 570 12.34 2.05 20.46
C PRO A 570 11.57 3.37 20.27
N ASN A 571 10.25 3.34 20.25
CA ASN A 571 9.42 4.54 19.99
C ASN A 571 9.51 5.64 21.06
N ASP A 572 10.15 5.41 22.19
CA ASP A 572 10.31 6.42 23.24
C ASP A 572 11.72 7.01 23.20
N HIS A 573 11.80 8.25 22.80
CA HIS A 573 13.04 9.01 22.68
C HIS A 573 13.74 9.31 24.03
N ASP A 574 13.06 9.14 25.16
CA ASP A 574 13.52 9.76 26.41
C ASP A 574 14.07 8.85 27.49
N GLN A 575 13.96 7.53 27.36
CA GLN A 575 14.58 6.66 28.39
C GLN A 575 15.00 5.31 27.80
N TYR A 576 16.28 5.05 27.86
CA TYR A 576 16.89 3.74 27.62
C TYR A 576 16.54 2.79 28.78
N VAL A 577 15.27 2.44 28.88
CA VAL A 577 14.82 1.34 29.73
C VAL A 577 14.58 0.16 28.81
N PRO A 578 15.24 -1.00 29.01
CA PRO A 578 14.90 -2.21 28.31
C PRO A 578 13.44 -2.53 28.64
N ARG A 579 12.50 -2.16 27.77
CA ARG A 579 11.11 -2.57 27.91
C ARG A 579 10.99 -3.99 27.41
N PRO A 580 10.51 -4.92 28.22
CA PRO A 580 10.24 -6.30 27.79
C PRO A 580 9.04 -6.38 26.82
N THR A 581 8.57 -5.26 26.29
CA THR A 581 7.37 -5.20 25.48
C THR A 581 7.69 -5.42 24.02
N ARG A 582 7.17 -6.53 23.49
CA ARG A 582 7.17 -6.89 22.07
C ARG A 582 6.18 -6.05 21.24
N TYR A 583 6.00 -4.79 21.58
CA TYR A 583 4.99 -3.92 20.95
C TYR A 583 5.60 -2.56 20.61
N THR A 584 5.14 -2.04 19.48
CA THR A 584 5.45 -0.69 19.01
C THR A 584 4.16 0.09 18.84
N LEU A 585 4.11 1.33 19.32
CA LEU A 585 2.95 2.20 19.15
C LEU A 585 2.83 2.67 17.71
N ARG A 586 1.63 2.60 17.14
CA ARG A 586 1.29 3.05 15.80
C ARG A 586 -0.06 3.76 15.79
N HIS A 587 -0.24 4.61 14.79
CA HIS A 587 -1.48 5.32 14.55
C HIS A 587 -2.03 4.97 13.17
N PHE A 588 -3.28 4.55 13.09
CA PHE A 588 -3.96 4.32 11.82
C PHE A 588 -5.48 4.51 11.93
N PRO A 589 -6.19 4.70 10.78
CA PRO A 589 -7.63 4.87 10.79
C PRO A 589 -8.36 3.64 11.33
N ARG A 590 -9.42 3.83 12.09
CA ARG A 590 -10.27 2.74 12.60
C ARG A 590 -10.82 1.84 11.50
N ARG A 591 -11.15 2.42 10.34
CA ARG A 591 -11.65 1.68 9.17
C ARG A 591 -10.68 0.59 8.73
N SER A 592 -9.39 0.78 8.90
CA SER A 592 -8.37 -0.20 8.54
C SER A 592 -8.59 -1.59 9.16
N LEU A 593 -9.24 -1.66 10.32
CA LEU A 593 -9.57 -2.93 10.97
C LEU A 593 -10.64 -3.72 10.19
N GLN A 594 -11.66 -3.02 9.72
CA GLN A 594 -12.75 -3.61 8.93
C GLN A 594 -12.20 -4.16 7.61
N ASP A 595 -11.44 -3.32 6.91
CA ASP A 595 -10.81 -3.66 5.63
C ASP A 595 -9.87 -4.87 5.79
N CYS A 596 -9.15 -4.97 6.91
CA CYS A 596 -8.28 -6.13 7.22
C CYS A 596 -9.07 -7.40 7.56
N MET A 597 -10.22 -7.31 8.22
CA MET A 597 -11.10 -8.46 8.44
C MET A 597 -11.53 -9.07 7.11
N GLU A 598 -12.03 -8.24 6.20
CA GLU A 598 -12.41 -8.66 4.86
C GLU A 598 -11.21 -9.20 4.08
N ALA A 599 -10.08 -8.47 4.08
CA ALA A 599 -8.88 -8.89 3.38
C ALA A 599 -8.35 -10.25 3.87
N THR A 600 -8.49 -10.55 5.17
CA THR A 600 -8.09 -11.85 5.74
C THR A 600 -8.95 -12.98 5.21
N LEU A 601 -10.27 -12.76 5.02
CA LEU A 601 -11.17 -13.71 4.36
C LEU A 601 -10.79 -13.91 2.89
N GLY A 602 -10.43 -12.83 2.18
CA GLY A 602 -9.95 -12.88 0.80
C GLY A 602 -8.63 -13.66 0.67
N ALA A 603 -7.71 -13.47 1.60
CA ALA A 603 -6.46 -14.21 1.68
C ALA A 603 -6.69 -15.71 1.89
N ALA A 604 -7.60 -16.04 2.80
CA ALA A 604 -8.00 -17.42 3.08
C ALA A 604 -8.65 -18.09 1.85
N PHE A 605 -9.51 -17.35 1.14
CA PHE A 605 -10.15 -17.86 -0.07
C PHE A 605 -9.13 -18.21 -1.16
N LEU A 606 -8.16 -17.35 -1.38
CA LEU A 606 -7.09 -17.61 -2.36
C LEU A 606 -6.13 -18.72 -1.93
N SER A 607 -6.01 -19.00 -0.63
CA SER A 607 -5.13 -20.03 -0.09
C SER A 607 -5.77 -21.41 -0.07
N GLY A 608 -7.10 -21.52 0.11
CA GLY A 608 -7.78 -22.82 0.27
C GLY A 608 -9.28 -22.77 0.01
N GLY A 609 -9.74 -21.82 -0.81
CA GLY A 609 -11.14 -21.70 -1.21
C GLY A 609 -12.11 -21.36 -0.09
N ILE A 610 -13.37 -21.61 -0.34
CA ILE A 610 -14.46 -21.24 0.59
C ILE A 610 -14.34 -21.93 1.95
N LEU A 611 -13.88 -23.17 2.00
CA LEU A 611 -13.75 -23.91 3.25
C LEU A 611 -12.74 -23.23 4.19
N LEU A 612 -11.60 -22.80 3.66
CA LEU A 612 -10.60 -22.10 4.46
C LEU A 612 -11.14 -20.74 4.93
N SER A 613 -11.92 -20.06 4.09
CA SER A 613 -12.57 -18.79 4.47
C SER A 613 -13.60 -18.96 5.58
N LEU A 614 -14.39 -20.05 5.56
CA LEU A 614 -15.35 -20.35 6.63
C LEU A 614 -14.64 -20.58 7.97
N ARG A 615 -13.55 -21.33 7.97
CA ARG A 615 -12.71 -21.56 9.16
C ARG A 615 -12.07 -20.26 9.65
N THR A 616 -11.61 -19.43 8.72
CA THR A 616 -11.06 -18.11 9.03
C THR A 616 -12.12 -17.20 9.63
N GLY A 617 -13.33 -17.18 9.07
CA GLY A 617 -14.44 -16.41 9.62
C GLY A 617 -14.78 -16.80 11.05
N ASP A 618 -14.79 -18.08 11.35
CA ASP A 618 -15.01 -18.58 12.71
C ASP A 618 -13.89 -18.13 13.67
N ALA A 619 -12.63 -18.23 13.26
CA ALA A 619 -11.47 -17.75 14.03
C ALA A 619 -11.50 -16.21 14.25
N LEU A 620 -12.05 -15.45 13.31
CA LEU A 620 -12.26 -14.01 13.42
C LEU A 620 -13.54 -13.63 14.20
N GLY A 621 -14.26 -14.60 14.78
CA GLY A 621 -15.50 -14.37 15.52
C GLY A 621 -16.70 -14.01 14.64
N LEU A 622 -16.64 -14.29 13.33
CA LEU A 622 -17.75 -14.07 12.40
C LEU A 622 -18.67 -15.28 12.34
N SER A 623 -19.97 -15.03 12.41
CA SER A 623 -20.96 -16.08 12.51
C SER A 623 -21.41 -16.58 11.14
N PHE A 624 -20.73 -17.60 10.60
CA PHE A 624 -21.10 -18.27 9.34
C PHE A 624 -21.79 -19.61 9.53
N GLY A 625 -22.25 -19.89 10.74
CA GLY A 625 -22.92 -21.16 11.09
C GLY A 625 -21.96 -22.32 11.37
N GLY A 626 -20.68 -22.07 11.57
CA GLY A 626 -19.64 -23.02 11.96
C GLY A 626 -18.61 -23.36 10.87
N GLN A 627 -17.64 -24.20 11.21
CA GLN A 627 -16.48 -24.54 10.40
C GLN A 627 -16.70 -25.64 9.36
N GLN A 628 -17.79 -26.39 9.49
CA GLN A 628 -18.12 -27.51 8.60
C GLN A 628 -18.38 -27.02 7.17
N PRO A 629 -17.94 -27.74 6.13
CA PRO A 629 -18.32 -27.44 4.75
C PRO A 629 -19.83 -27.36 4.56
N TRP A 630 -20.27 -26.51 3.64
CA TRP A 630 -21.70 -26.37 3.34
C TRP A 630 -22.35 -27.69 2.90
N SER A 631 -21.63 -28.50 2.11
CA SER A 631 -22.04 -29.84 1.70
C SER A 631 -22.38 -30.75 2.88
N VAL A 632 -21.70 -30.60 4.01
CA VAL A 632 -21.96 -31.37 5.24
C VAL A 632 -23.07 -30.73 6.05
N ARG A 633 -23.06 -29.41 6.23
CA ARG A 633 -24.03 -28.70 7.08
C ARG A 633 -25.45 -28.69 6.51
N TYR A 634 -25.58 -28.62 5.21
CA TYR A 634 -26.82 -28.43 4.50
C TYR A 634 -27.17 -29.62 3.60
N SER A 635 -26.42 -30.73 3.71
CA SER A 635 -26.72 -31.95 2.98
C SER A 635 -28.08 -32.52 3.47
N ARG A 636 -29.10 -32.27 2.71
CA ARG A 636 -30.31 -33.10 2.73
C ARG A 636 -30.10 -34.09 1.59
N PRO A 637 -30.34 -35.42 1.82
CA PRO A 637 -30.37 -36.33 0.70
C PRO A 637 -31.46 -35.83 -0.26
N PRO A 638 -31.11 -35.43 -1.49
CA PRO A 638 -32.10 -34.94 -2.41
C PRO A 638 -32.97 -36.13 -2.82
N LEU A 639 -34.21 -36.17 -2.32
CA LEU A 639 -35.21 -36.90 -3.02
C LEU A 639 -35.50 -36.11 -4.30
N PRO A 640 -35.20 -36.67 -5.48
CA PRO A 640 -35.51 -35.98 -6.72
C PRO A 640 -37.03 -35.79 -6.80
N THR A 641 -37.42 -34.52 -6.84
CA THR A 641 -38.84 -34.20 -7.05
C THR A 641 -39.06 -33.90 -8.52
N PRO A 642 -40.00 -34.54 -9.19
CA PRO A 642 -40.23 -34.34 -10.60
C PRO A 642 -40.69 -32.89 -10.85
N VAL A 643 -40.20 -32.29 -11.95
CA VAL A 643 -40.74 -31.00 -12.41
C VAL A 643 -42.16 -31.15 -12.86
N PRO A 644 -43.12 -30.31 -12.39
CA PRO A 644 -44.48 -30.33 -12.86
C PRO A 644 -44.58 -30.21 -14.39
N SER A 645 -45.53 -30.90 -15.00
CA SER A 645 -45.69 -30.93 -16.46
C SER A 645 -45.79 -29.54 -17.08
N LEU A 646 -46.43 -28.61 -16.40
CA LEU A 646 -46.58 -27.21 -16.82
C LEU A 646 -45.23 -26.47 -16.96
N LEU A 647 -44.17 -26.88 -16.25
CA LEU A 647 -42.85 -26.24 -16.24
C LEU A 647 -41.80 -27.04 -17.02
N GLN A 648 -42.15 -28.15 -17.65
CA GLN A 648 -41.20 -28.96 -18.42
C GLN A 648 -40.71 -28.23 -19.67
N ASP A 649 -41.59 -27.51 -20.38
CA ASP A 649 -41.22 -26.69 -21.53
C ASP A 649 -40.25 -25.59 -21.15
N LEU A 650 -40.45 -24.94 -19.99
CA LEU A 650 -39.56 -23.94 -19.46
C LEU A 650 -38.16 -24.51 -19.17
N GLN A 651 -38.12 -25.68 -18.53
CA GLN A 651 -36.87 -26.39 -18.26
C GLN A 651 -36.10 -26.70 -19.57
N SER A 652 -36.83 -27.20 -20.57
CA SER A 652 -36.27 -27.49 -21.90
C SER A 652 -35.73 -26.23 -22.58
N ASN A 653 -36.44 -25.10 -22.51
CA ASN A 653 -36.05 -23.83 -23.09
C ASN A 653 -34.84 -23.19 -22.38
N ILE A 654 -34.69 -23.38 -21.06
CA ILE A 654 -33.53 -22.96 -20.27
C ILE A 654 -32.31 -23.84 -20.57
N GLY A 655 -32.50 -25.06 -21.01
CA GLY A 655 -31.44 -26.05 -21.28
C GLY A 655 -30.78 -26.58 -20.00
N TYR A 656 -31.53 -26.57 -18.86
CA TYR A 656 -31.04 -27.05 -17.58
C TYR A 656 -32.06 -27.97 -16.91
N GLU A 657 -31.64 -29.13 -16.49
CA GLU A 657 -32.48 -30.11 -15.84
C GLU A 657 -32.41 -29.97 -14.32
N PHE A 658 -33.55 -29.61 -13.71
CA PHE A 658 -33.63 -29.40 -12.26
C PHE A 658 -33.78 -30.75 -11.53
N HIS A 659 -32.83 -31.13 -10.68
CA HIS A 659 -32.93 -32.31 -9.82
C HIS A 659 -34.02 -32.18 -8.77
N ARG A 660 -34.35 -30.95 -8.38
CA ARG A 660 -35.43 -30.62 -7.44
C ARG A 660 -36.43 -29.70 -8.14
N GLY A 661 -37.48 -30.30 -8.67
CA GLY A 661 -38.57 -29.58 -9.37
C GLY A 661 -39.24 -28.52 -8.48
N GLU A 662 -39.27 -28.70 -7.17
CA GLU A 662 -39.78 -27.72 -6.20
C GLU A 662 -39.05 -26.38 -6.28
N LEU A 663 -37.73 -26.34 -6.58
CA LEU A 663 -36.99 -25.09 -6.73
C LEU A 663 -37.42 -24.29 -7.97
N LEU A 664 -37.81 -25.00 -9.05
CA LEU A 664 -38.36 -24.34 -10.23
C LEU A 664 -39.75 -23.78 -9.94
N VAL A 665 -40.58 -24.51 -9.18
CA VAL A 665 -41.88 -24.02 -8.73
C VAL A 665 -41.71 -22.78 -7.84
N GLU A 666 -40.80 -22.82 -6.85
CA GLU A 666 -40.49 -21.66 -6.00
C GLU A 666 -40.06 -20.45 -6.83
N ALA A 667 -39.16 -20.68 -7.80
CA ALA A 667 -38.64 -19.61 -8.69
C ALA A 667 -39.77 -18.96 -9.53
N MET A 668 -40.81 -19.68 -9.86
CA MET A 668 -41.92 -19.20 -10.68
C MET A 668 -43.13 -18.75 -9.83
N THR A 669 -43.05 -18.85 -8.50
CA THR A 669 -44.15 -18.46 -7.60
C THR A 669 -44.00 -16.98 -7.20
N HIS A 670 -44.99 -16.17 -7.61
CA HIS A 670 -45.05 -14.76 -7.24
C HIS A 670 -45.46 -14.56 -5.78
N PRO A 671 -44.94 -13.54 -5.05
CA PRO A 671 -45.29 -13.28 -3.64
C PRO A 671 -46.79 -13.06 -3.35
N SER A 672 -47.57 -12.64 -4.34
CA SER A 672 -49.02 -12.47 -4.19
C SER A 672 -49.78 -13.77 -4.20
N PHE A 673 -49.14 -14.90 -4.46
CA PHE A 673 -49.77 -16.22 -4.39
C PHE A 673 -49.87 -16.67 -2.93
N CYS A 674 -51.07 -16.62 -2.38
CA CYS A 674 -51.37 -16.95 -0.99
C CYS A 674 -51.53 -18.47 -0.76
N SER A 675 -50.49 -19.27 -1.01
CA SER A 675 -50.44 -20.67 -0.62
C SER A 675 -49.49 -20.84 0.55
N SER A 676 -49.93 -21.52 1.60
CA SER A 676 -49.12 -21.74 2.80
C SER A 676 -47.93 -22.66 2.61
N ASP A 677 -47.90 -23.41 1.51
CA ASP A 677 -47.00 -24.56 1.37
C ASP A 677 -45.83 -24.29 0.41
N ASN A 678 -45.89 -23.24 -0.40
CA ASN A 678 -44.80 -22.90 -1.35
C ASN A 678 -44.23 -21.51 -1.08
N PRO A 679 -42.93 -21.42 -0.77
CA PRO A 679 -42.26 -20.14 -0.69
C PRO A 679 -42.24 -19.46 -2.08
N SER A 680 -42.27 -18.13 -2.09
CA SER A 680 -42.14 -17.35 -3.33
C SER A 680 -40.68 -17.21 -3.79
N TYR A 681 -40.47 -16.75 -5.03
CA TYR A 681 -39.16 -16.54 -5.63
C TYR A 681 -38.22 -15.60 -4.82
N GLN A 682 -38.74 -14.78 -3.91
CA GLN A 682 -37.98 -13.80 -3.13
C GLN A 682 -36.81 -14.39 -2.36
N ARG A 683 -36.93 -15.62 -1.85
CA ARG A 683 -35.80 -16.30 -1.19
C ARG A 683 -34.69 -16.64 -2.17
N LEU A 684 -35.09 -17.16 -3.34
CA LEU A 684 -34.10 -17.48 -4.40
C LEU A 684 -33.50 -16.22 -5.02
N GLU A 685 -34.28 -15.14 -5.10
CA GLU A 685 -33.81 -13.82 -5.48
C GLU A 685 -32.73 -13.33 -4.54
N PHE A 686 -32.93 -13.38 -3.22
CA PHE A 686 -31.94 -13.05 -2.20
C PHE A 686 -30.65 -13.86 -2.37
N MET A 687 -30.78 -15.18 -2.63
CA MET A 687 -29.62 -16.03 -2.91
C MET A 687 -28.95 -15.65 -4.24
N GLY A 688 -29.73 -15.34 -5.26
CA GLY A 688 -29.25 -14.90 -6.58
C GLY A 688 -28.54 -13.54 -6.55
N ASP A 689 -29.03 -12.60 -5.75
CA ASP A 689 -28.37 -11.29 -5.55
C ASP A 689 -27.05 -11.40 -4.79
N GLY A 690 -26.94 -12.33 -3.87
CA GLY A 690 -25.66 -12.69 -3.24
C GLY A 690 -24.62 -13.17 -4.26
N LYS A 691 -25.06 -13.66 -5.44
CA LYS A 691 -24.25 -14.11 -6.58
C LYS A 691 -23.80 -12.98 -7.53
N ARG A 692 -24.36 -11.78 -7.44
CA ARG A 692 -23.95 -10.64 -8.29
C ARG A 692 -22.49 -10.20 -8.09
N ALA A 693 -21.85 -10.64 -7.02
CA ALA A 693 -20.39 -10.62 -6.93
C ALA A 693 -19.81 -11.63 -7.94
N ARG A 694 -19.61 -11.21 -9.19
CA ARG A 694 -19.16 -11.96 -10.39
C ARG A 694 -17.82 -12.71 -10.28
N ILE A 695 -17.38 -13.05 -9.08
CA ILE A 695 -16.01 -13.52 -8.80
C ILE A 695 -15.91 -15.06 -8.77
N PHE A 696 -17.05 -15.78 -8.69
CA PHE A 696 -17.04 -17.21 -8.35
C PHE A 696 -17.80 -18.14 -9.30
N PRO A 697 -17.43 -18.28 -10.58
CA PRO A 697 -18.14 -19.23 -11.46
C PRO A 697 -18.00 -20.69 -11.00
N ASN A 698 -16.91 -21.09 -10.36
CA ASN A 698 -16.65 -22.47 -9.95
C ASN A 698 -17.20 -22.83 -8.56
N VAL A 699 -17.32 -21.87 -7.64
CA VAL A 699 -17.93 -22.10 -6.31
C VAL A 699 -19.44 -22.30 -6.43
N LEU A 700 -20.02 -21.83 -7.52
CA LEU A 700 -21.44 -21.99 -7.83
C LEU A 700 -21.82 -23.43 -8.19
N LEU A 701 -20.93 -24.17 -8.85
CA LEU A 701 -21.18 -25.58 -9.19
C LEU A 701 -21.34 -26.41 -7.90
N ASP A 702 -20.50 -26.16 -6.90
CA ASP A 702 -20.58 -26.86 -5.60
C ASP A 702 -21.82 -26.49 -4.80
N LEU A 703 -22.39 -25.30 -4.99
CA LEU A 703 -23.63 -24.84 -4.35
C LEU A 703 -24.90 -25.32 -5.08
N LEU A 704 -24.83 -25.60 -6.38
CA LEU A 704 -25.95 -26.13 -7.16
C LEU A 704 -26.10 -27.64 -6.99
N ILE A 705 -25.07 -28.33 -6.51
CA ILE A 705 -25.10 -29.76 -6.16
C ILE A 705 -25.67 -29.99 -4.75
N LEU A 706 -25.79 -28.94 -3.93
CA LEU A 706 -26.46 -28.93 -2.61
C LEU A 706 -27.95 -28.59 -2.71
#